data_9a77767e6b91f2f286836c217338b1b1
#
_entry.id   9a77767e6b91f2f286836c217338b1b1
#
_cell.length_a   1.000
_cell.length_b   1.000
_cell.length_c   1.000
_cell.angle_alpha   90.00
_cell.angle_beta   90.00
_cell.angle_gamma   90.00
#
_symmetry.space_group_name_H-M   'P 1'
#
loop_
_entity.id
_entity.type
_entity.pdbx_description
1 polymer ?
#
loop_
_entity_poly.entity_id
_entity_poly.type
_entity_poly.pdbx_seq_one_letter_code
_entity_poly.pdbx_strand_id
1 'polypeptide(L)'
;MKKIIFSLLLCFSLYGNSQERFTLSGTIVEEQGRETLIGANIIIEDLNTGTISNEYGFYSITLNKGIYEVTISNIGYSSLKQTISLDQNVSMDFTLTEEIESLDEVIIESNVEALNIKSPQMSVNSLSATSIKQIPVVFGEADVIKAITLLPGVSSGGEGAAGFNVRGGAADQNLILLDEATIFNSSHLFGLFSVFNPDAIKSLKLYKGGIPAKYGGRVASVLDIYQKEGNKNEFKANGGIGLVASRLLLEGPISKGKGSFLLGGRATYAHLFLPLFEVDNIAYFYDLNSKLSYNINEKNDVYLSGYFGRDVFNVSNSFENTYGNTVINFRWNHLFSNQLFSNLSLIFSDYYYGLNLNFVGFEWNSGIQNMNIKYDFKQYVNDRFKMEYGLHSTYYRFNPGVISPNGPQSGINREELTNKFAFENAIYFDLNQQLSERISVSYGARLSSFLRLGQKELNVYENNQAVGYNSDLQLYEAINPISSQTNNQGKVVKSFLNLEPRLAVSYKLNDDTSLKTSYNRMTQYLHLLSNTSSQTPLDVWTPSGKYIQPQVLDQLAIGYFKRYYSYDLEIESFYKTTKNRIDYIDGANLIANKAIEQVLLNGQSRAYGFELLFRKNKGRFKGWFAYTLSKSEQQTNGINASDPGINNGKWYNTPYDKTHDVSITSSYDLSKKWKLNANFIYQTGQPTTYPNGQYEYSNLIVPTFEARNASRLDAYHRFDISGTYTPKTKKNKQWKGEWVFSIYNLYNRKNTQSLNFRENQITGSNEAVKLSLFGAVGAVSFNFKF
;
A
#
# COMPACT_ATOMS: atom_id res chain seq x y z
N MET A 1 41.05 -7.41 -28.53
CA MET A 1 40.17 -8.24 -27.70
C MET A 1 40.90 -9.32 -26.90
N LYS A 2 41.76 -10.17 -27.46
CA LYS A 2 42.47 -11.22 -26.67
C LYS A 2 43.36 -10.69 -25.54
N LYS A 3 43.97 -9.51 -25.64
CA LYS A 3 44.82 -8.92 -24.58
C LYS A 3 44.01 -8.33 -23.41
N ILE A 4 42.76 -7.89 -23.64
CA ILE A 4 41.86 -7.35 -22.59
C ILE A 4 41.29 -8.51 -21.75
N ILE A 5 40.98 -9.65 -22.38
CA ILE A 5 40.50 -10.84 -21.70
C ILE A 5 41.59 -11.45 -20.83
N PHE A 6 42.86 -11.40 -21.25
CA PHE A 6 43.98 -11.90 -20.47
C PHE A 6 44.31 -10.98 -19.27
N SER A 7 44.13 -9.66 -19.39
CA SER A 7 44.28 -8.73 -18.25
C SER A 7 43.15 -8.86 -17.24
N LEU A 8 41.92 -9.17 -17.67
CA LEU A 8 40.79 -9.43 -16.77
C LEU A 8 40.95 -10.79 -16.03
N LEU A 9 41.55 -11.78 -16.63
CA LEU A 9 41.86 -13.06 -16.01
C LEU A 9 43.06 -12.94 -15.00
N LEU A 10 44.00 -12.03 -15.21
CA LEU A 10 45.15 -11.80 -14.30
C LEU A 10 44.74 -11.02 -13.03
N CYS A 11 43.65 -10.27 -13.04
CA CYS A 11 43.10 -9.61 -11.84
C CYS A 11 42.36 -10.57 -10.88
N PHE A 12 42.07 -11.79 -11.30
CA PHE A 12 41.43 -12.81 -10.46
C PHE A 12 42.38 -13.68 -9.65
N SER A 13 43.69 -13.52 -9.79
CA SER A 13 44.70 -14.34 -9.10
C SER A 13 45.48 -13.61 -7.99
N LEU A 14 44.84 -12.65 -7.32
CA LEU A 14 45.38 -12.15 -6.04
C LEU A 14 44.99 -13.13 -4.93
N TYR A 15 45.95 -13.98 -4.58
CA TYR A 15 45.91 -14.89 -3.43
C TYR A 15 45.61 -14.10 -2.15
N GLY A 16 44.36 -14.06 -1.74
CA GLY A 16 44.01 -13.76 -0.36
C GLY A 16 44.34 -14.99 0.50
N ASN A 17 45.06 -14.80 1.60
CA ASN A 17 45.09 -15.77 2.68
C ASN A 17 43.61 -16.03 3.07
N SER A 18 43.07 -17.17 2.70
CA SER A 18 41.68 -17.57 3.04
C SER A 18 41.69 -17.88 4.55
N GLN A 19 41.40 -16.90 5.38
CA GLN A 19 41.00 -17.19 6.74
C GLN A 19 39.77 -18.08 6.68
N GLU A 20 39.76 -19.17 7.46
CA GLU A 20 38.57 -20.06 7.54
C GLU A 20 37.35 -19.25 7.96
N ARG A 21 36.32 -19.27 7.13
CA ARG A 21 35.08 -18.57 7.38
C ARG A 21 33.93 -19.54 7.58
N PHE A 22 33.16 -19.28 8.60
CA PHE A 22 32.00 -20.11 8.95
C PHE A 22 30.73 -19.26 9.04
N THR A 23 29.58 -19.90 8.80
CA THR A 23 28.27 -19.25 8.78
C THR A 23 27.50 -19.60 10.04
N LEU A 24 27.04 -18.56 10.74
CA LEU A 24 25.99 -18.65 11.76
C LEU A 24 24.66 -18.33 11.08
N SER A 25 23.69 -19.24 11.17
CA SER A 25 22.37 -19.05 10.59
C SER A 25 21.29 -19.69 11.47
N GLY A 26 20.04 -19.37 11.21
CA GLY A 26 18.88 -19.90 11.95
C GLY A 26 17.68 -18.99 11.85
N THR A 27 16.67 -19.25 12.68
CA THR A 27 15.43 -18.50 12.74
C THR A 27 15.30 -17.81 14.09
N ILE A 28 14.77 -16.59 14.10
CA ILE A 28 14.47 -15.86 15.34
C ILE A 28 12.96 -15.93 15.57
N VAL A 29 12.57 -16.41 16.76
CA VAL A 29 11.19 -16.62 17.13
C VAL A 29 10.86 -15.96 18.47
N GLU A 30 9.59 -15.64 18.72
CA GLU A 30 9.12 -15.26 20.04
C GLU A 30 8.95 -16.50 20.94
N GLU A 31 9.05 -16.31 22.26
CA GLU A 31 9.02 -17.41 23.24
C GLU A 31 7.63 -18.05 23.36
N GLN A 32 6.59 -17.26 23.49
CA GLN A 32 5.26 -17.76 23.83
C GLN A 32 4.57 -18.52 22.68
N GLY A 33 4.54 -17.92 21.48
CA GLY A 33 3.83 -18.46 20.31
C GLY A 33 4.73 -19.14 19.29
N ARG A 34 6.05 -19.00 19.41
CA ARG A 34 7.06 -19.40 18.41
C ARG A 34 6.80 -18.80 17.04
N GLU A 35 6.19 -17.62 17.01
CA GLU A 35 6.04 -16.84 15.79
C GLU A 35 7.41 -16.30 15.36
N THR A 36 7.71 -16.33 14.06
CA THR A 36 9.00 -15.82 13.55
C THR A 36 9.08 -14.30 13.67
N LEU A 37 10.26 -13.77 14.00
CA LEU A 37 10.47 -12.32 14.17
C LEU A 37 11.11 -11.72 12.93
N ILE A 38 10.39 -10.81 12.28
CA ILE A 38 10.82 -10.07 11.09
C ILE A 38 11.68 -8.88 11.52
N GLY A 39 12.83 -8.69 10.84
CA GLY A 39 13.66 -7.50 11.05
C GLY A 39 14.39 -7.47 12.39
N ALA A 40 14.52 -8.62 13.08
CA ALA A 40 15.34 -8.73 14.29
C ALA A 40 16.80 -8.51 13.95
N ASN A 41 17.51 -7.70 14.76
CA ASN A 41 18.92 -7.40 14.59
C ASN A 41 19.78 -8.47 15.26
N ILE A 42 20.80 -8.94 14.58
CA ILE A 42 21.86 -9.81 15.08
C ILE A 42 23.17 -9.03 14.95
N ILE A 43 23.70 -8.57 16.06
CA ILE A 43 24.88 -7.70 16.12
C ILE A 43 26.05 -8.48 16.72
N ILE A 44 27.19 -8.43 16.06
CA ILE A 44 28.47 -8.94 16.54
C ILE A 44 29.26 -7.72 17.09
N GLU A 45 29.25 -7.54 18.40
CA GLU A 45 29.74 -6.32 19.03
C GLU A 45 31.24 -6.10 18.73
N ASP A 46 32.07 -7.16 18.83
CA ASP A 46 33.51 -7.10 18.60
C ASP A 46 33.92 -6.64 17.20
N LEU A 47 33.09 -6.90 16.20
CA LEU A 47 33.34 -6.58 14.79
C LEU A 47 32.58 -5.36 14.29
N ASN A 48 31.71 -4.79 15.13
CA ASN A 48 30.76 -3.73 14.74
C ASN A 48 30.00 -4.04 13.43
N THR A 49 29.68 -5.33 13.23
CA THR A 49 28.96 -5.85 12.06
C THR A 49 27.71 -6.60 12.50
N GLY A 50 26.84 -6.97 11.56
CA GLY A 50 25.63 -7.71 11.89
C GLY A 50 24.78 -8.04 10.68
N THR A 51 23.68 -8.73 10.95
CA THR A 51 22.66 -9.06 9.97
C THR A 51 21.26 -8.79 10.56
N ILE A 52 20.25 -8.87 9.72
CA ILE A 52 18.84 -8.66 10.09
C ILE A 52 18.07 -9.88 9.61
N SER A 53 17.14 -10.39 10.42
CA SER A 53 16.26 -11.46 9.98
C SER A 53 15.35 -11.00 8.84
N ASN A 54 15.11 -11.88 7.87
CA ASN A 54 14.28 -11.61 6.71
C ASN A 54 12.78 -11.62 7.07
N GLU A 55 11.90 -11.51 6.07
CA GLU A 55 10.44 -11.49 6.20
C GLU A 55 9.87 -12.79 6.80
N TYR A 56 10.71 -13.82 6.94
CA TYR A 56 10.36 -15.15 7.46
C TYR A 56 11.10 -15.50 8.75
N GLY A 57 11.80 -14.51 9.35
CA GLY A 57 12.57 -14.68 10.58
C GLY A 57 13.94 -15.32 10.38
N PHE A 58 14.30 -15.75 9.17
CA PHE A 58 15.61 -16.37 8.89
C PHE A 58 16.71 -15.33 8.84
N TYR A 59 17.84 -15.65 9.47
CA TYR A 59 19.07 -14.85 9.43
C TYR A 59 20.27 -15.70 9.02
N SER A 60 21.29 -15.06 8.46
CA SER A 60 22.58 -15.69 8.15
C SER A 60 23.67 -14.62 8.16
N ILE A 61 24.82 -14.95 8.76
CA ILE A 61 26.02 -14.14 8.77
C ILE A 61 27.26 -15.02 8.70
N THR A 62 28.22 -14.69 7.82
CA THR A 62 29.47 -15.46 7.64
C THR A 62 30.66 -14.66 8.18
N LEU A 63 31.34 -15.20 9.15
CA LEU A 63 32.47 -14.57 9.88
C LEU A 63 33.72 -15.44 9.81
N ASN A 64 34.86 -14.88 10.17
CA ASN A 64 36.07 -15.65 10.37
C ASN A 64 35.91 -16.60 11.57
N LYS A 65 36.75 -17.66 11.64
CA LYS A 65 36.81 -18.54 12.81
C LYS A 65 37.11 -17.72 14.07
N GLY A 66 36.33 -17.91 15.13
CA GLY A 66 36.49 -17.16 16.38
C GLY A 66 35.35 -17.40 17.38
N ILE A 67 35.49 -16.77 18.53
CA ILE A 67 34.46 -16.71 19.57
C ILE A 67 33.89 -15.30 19.55
N TYR A 68 32.57 -15.16 19.50
CA TYR A 68 31.89 -13.89 19.34
C TYR A 68 30.78 -13.69 20.38
N GLU A 69 30.70 -12.49 20.91
CA GLU A 69 29.52 -12.06 21.66
C GLU A 69 28.45 -11.56 20.65
N VAL A 70 27.31 -12.25 20.60
CA VAL A 70 26.23 -11.97 19.69
C VAL A 70 25.05 -11.38 20.47
N THR A 71 24.65 -10.17 20.13
CA THR A 71 23.45 -9.51 20.67
C THR A 71 22.32 -9.61 19.69
N ILE A 72 21.21 -10.25 20.10
CA ILE A 72 19.97 -10.39 19.32
C ILE A 72 18.92 -9.45 19.92
N SER A 73 18.31 -8.61 19.11
CA SER A 73 17.30 -7.65 19.56
C SER A 73 16.18 -7.47 18.52
N ASN A 74 14.97 -7.28 19.00
CA ASN A 74 13.83 -6.89 18.18
C ASN A 74 12.94 -5.92 18.98
N ILE A 75 12.20 -5.08 18.29
CA ILE A 75 11.34 -4.08 18.90
C ILE A 75 10.21 -4.79 19.66
N GLY A 76 10.03 -4.45 20.94
CA GLY A 76 9.02 -5.08 21.81
C GLY A 76 9.48 -6.36 22.50
N TYR A 77 10.75 -6.70 22.36
CA TYR A 77 11.36 -7.91 22.95
C TYR A 77 12.60 -7.56 23.75
N SER A 78 12.83 -8.31 24.83
CA SER A 78 14.06 -8.22 25.61
C SER A 78 15.25 -8.69 24.77
N SER A 79 16.35 -7.93 24.79
CA SER A 79 17.58 -8.30 24.07
C SER A 79 18.22 -9.54 24.69
N LEU A 80 18.69 -10.43 23.83
CA LEU A 80 19.44 -11.65 24.22
C LEU A 80 20.91 -11.48 23.85
N LYS A 81 21.81 -11.71 24.80
CA LYS A 81 23.26 -11.81 24.58
C LYS A 81 23.72 -13.24 24.73
N GLN A 82 24.51 -13.73 23.79
CA GLN A 82 25.02 -15.09 23.80
C GLN A 82 26.43 -15.15 23.18
N THR A 83 27.33 -15.88 23.84
CA THR A 83 28.67 -16.18 23.31
C THR A 83 28.59 -17.40 22.41
N ILE A 84 29.16 -17.31 21.20
CA ILE A 84 29.12 -18.37 20.18
C ILE A 84 30.53 -18.66 19.70
N SER A 85 30.92 -19.94 19.74
CA SER A 85 32.16 -20.42 19.09
C SER A 85 31.84 -20.80 17.64
N LEU A 86 32.48 -20.12 16.71
CA LEU A 86 32.30 -20.31 15.28
C LEU A 86 33.58 -20.94 14.68
N ASP A 87 33.70 -22.26 14.84
CA ASP A 87 34.77 -23.10 14.29
C ASP A 87 34.31 -24.04 13.16
N GLN A 88 33.01 -24.07 12.92
CA GLN A 88 32.27 -24.71 11.82
C GLN A 88 31.01 -23.93 11.50
N ASN A 89 30.27 -24.32 10.46
CA ASN A 89 28.95 -23.76 10.20
C ASN A 89 27.99 -24.15 11.31
N VAL A 90 27.34 -23.17 11.93
CA VAL A 90 26.41 -23.33 13.06
C VAL A 90 25.00 -22.93 12.63
N SER A 91 24.05 -23.83 12.82
CA SER A 91 22.62 -23.51 12.71
C SER A 91 22.06 -23.36 14.13
N MET A 92 21.54 -22.18 14.47
CA MET A 92 21.06 -21.87 15.82
C MET A 92 19.82 -20.96 15.74
N ASP A 93 18.73 -21.40 16.33
CA ASP A 93 17.54 -20.57 16.48
C ASP A 93 17.64 -19.77 17.78
N PHE A 94 17.20 -18.49 17.73
CA PHE A 94 17.11 -17.64 18.89
C PHE A 94 15.65 -17.41 19.28
N THR A 95 15.41 -17.42 20.59
CA THR A 95 14.09 -17.15 21.14
C THR A 95 14.15 -15.84 21.94
N LEU A 96 13.28 -14.87 21.60
CA LEU A 96 13.16 -13.62 22.33
C LEU A 96 11.88 -13.59 23.13
N THR A 97 11.99 -13.13 24.39
CA THR A 97 10.85 -12.93 25.29
C THR A 97 10.22 -11.57 25.05
N GLU A 98 8.88 -11.53 24.90
CA GLU A 98 8.14 -10.26 24.79
C GLU A 98 8.38 -9.42 26.05
N GLU A 99 8.76 -8.15 25.88
CA GLU A 99 8.97 -7.22 26.96
C GLU A 99 7.62 -6.76 27.50
N ILE A 100 7.18 -7.37 28.61
CA ILE A 100 5.97 -6.95 29.34
C ILE A 100 6.36 -5.66 30.08
N GLU A 101 5.81 -4.52 29.69
CA GLU A 101 6.00 -3.22 30.36
C GLU A 101 5.76 -3.33 31.87
N SER A 102 6.79 -3.55 32.66
CA SER A 102 6.75 -3.31 34.12
C SER A 102 7.24 -1.89 34.36
N LEU A 103 6.42 -1.12 35.06
CA LEU A 103 6.60 0.34 35.29
C LEU A 103 7.61 0.71 36.38
N ASP A 104 8.61 -0.11 36.65
CA ASP A 104 9.74 0.23 37.49
C ASP A 104 10.95 0.48 36.58
N GLU A 105 11.28 1.76 36.40
CA GLU A 105 12.53 2.36 35.90
C GLU A 105 13.35 1.55 34.87
N VAL A 106 12.70 0.86 33.95
CA VAL A 106 13.35 0.25 32.79
C VAL A 106 13.29 1.25 31.66
N ILE A 107 14.43 1.53 31.06
CA ILE A 107 14.55 2.24 29.78
C ILE A 107 13.80 1.41 28.75
N ILE A 108 12.51 1.69 28.62
CA ILE A 108 11.67 1.04 27.62
C ILE A 108 12.17 1.53 26.26
N GLU A 109 12.88 0.67 25.56
CA GLU A 109 13.09 0.88 24.13
C GLU A 109 11.71 0.86 23.49
N SER A 110 11.24 2.02 23.11
CA SER A 110 9.88 2.15 22.55
C SER A 110 9.75 1.36 21.28
N ASN A 111 8.56 0.77 21.07
CA ASN A 111 8.12 0.04 19.87
C ASN A 111 8.06 0.89 18.58
N VAL A 112 8.79 1.97 18.50
CA VAL A 112 8.88 2.79 17.30
C VAL A 112 10.17 2.41 16.59
N GLU A 113 10.05 2.04 15.37
CA GLU A 113 11.09 1.52 14.49
C GLU A 113 12.30 2.42 14.47
N ALA A 114 13.42 1.86 14.90
CA ALA A 114 14.66 2.59 14.96
C ALA A 114 15.14 2.95 13.55
N LEU A 115 15.46 4.22 13.34
CA LEU A 115 16.03 4.73 12.11
C LEU A 115 17.33 3.95 11.77
N ASN A 116 17.34 3.26 10.63
CA ASN A 116 18.53 2.52 10.21
C ASN A 116 19.54 3.45 9.52
N ILE A 117 20.57 3.85 10.25
CA ILE A 117 21.62 4.77 9.75
C ILE A 117 22.51 4.10 8.69
N LYS A 118 22.83 2.81 8.84
CA LYS A 118 23.79 2.10 7.96
C LYS A 118 23.16 1.63 6.65
N SER A 119 21.89 1.22 6.66
CA SER A 119 21.22 0.68 5.46
C SER A 119 21.12 1.72 4.35
N PRO A 120 21.41 1.37 3.09
CA PRO A 120 21.19 2.27 1.96
C PRO A 120 19.70 2.53 1.69
N GLN A 121 18.80 1.71 2.23
CA GLN A 121 17.37 1.86 2.07
C GLN A 121 16.91 3.17 2.70
N MET A 122 16.15 3.96 1.93
CA MET A 122 15.56 5.22 2.36
C MET A 122 14.09 5.32 1.91
N SER A 123 13.37 6.31 2.43
CA SER A 123 11.95 6.53 2.10
C SER A 123 11.07 5.32 2.44
N VAL A 124 11.41 4.58 3.49
CA VAL A 124 10.68 3.40 3.97
C VAL A 124 10.19 3.69 5.37
N ASN A 125 8.89 3.57 5.55
CA ASN A 125 8.27 3.68 6.86
C ASN A 125 7.62 2.33 7.21
N SER A 126 7.89 1.87 8.41
CA SER A 126 7.26 0.69 8.97
C SER A 126 6.38 1.11 10.15
N LEU A 127 5.25 0.47 10.38
CA LEU A 127 4.39 0.67 11.54
C LEU A 127 4.10 -0.68 12.19
N SER A 128 4.19 -0.73 13.51
CA SER A 128 3.79 -1.91 14.28
C SER A 128 2.26 -1.93 14.48
N ALA A 129 1.70 -3.12 14.69
CA ALA A 129 0.29 -3.27 15.04
C ALA A 129 -0.09 -2.47 16.31
N THR A 130 0.84 -2.38 17.27
CA THR A 130 0.65 -1.59 18.51
C THR A 130 0.55 -0.08 18.20
N SER A 131 1.42 0.44 17.34
CA SER A 131 1.38 1.87 16.94
C SER A 131 0.08 2.20 16.21
N ILE A 132 -0.39 1.33 15.32
CA ILE A 132 -1.65 1.51 14.59
C ILE A 132 -2.85 1.57 15.55
N LYS A 133 -2.90 0.71 16.56
CA LYS A 133 -4.00 0.66 17.55
C LYS A 133 -4.07 1.88 18.47
N GLN A 134 -2.99 2.64 18.60
CA GLN A 134 -2.93 3.84 19.43
C GLN A 134 -3.45 5.12 18.72
N ILE A 135 -3.61 5.07 17.40
CA ILE A 135 -4.06 6.21 16.60
C ILE A 135 -5.60 6.38 16.75
N PRO A 136 -6.11 7.53 17.20
CA PRO A 136 -7.54 7.81 17.19
C PRO A 136 -8.10 7.83 15.78
N VAL A 137 -9.20 7.12 15.56
CA VAL A 137 -9.87 7.04 14.25
C VAL A 137 -11.38 7.13 14.39
N VAL A 138 -12.07 7.37 13.30
CA VAL A 138 -13.52 7.40 13.25
C VAL A 138 -14.12 6.07 13.71
N PHE A 139 -15.20 6.11 14.47
CA PHE A 139 -15.89 4.95 15.04
C PHE A 139 -15.08 4.08 16.00
N GLY A 140 -13.85 4.49 16.39
CA GLY A 140 -13.03 3.78 17.38
C GLY A 140 -12.40 2.47 16.88
N GLU A 141 -12.46 2.17 15.59
CA GLU A 141 -11.81 1.01 14.97
C GLU A 141 -10.41 1.39 14.46
N ALA A 142 -9.38 0.68 14.91
CA ALA A 142 -8.01 0.92 14.45
C ALA A 142 -7.88 0.65 12.94
N ASP A 143 -7.22 1.54 12.20
CA ASP A 143 -7.18 1.51 10.74
C ASP A 143 -5.77 1.70 10.19
N VAL A 144 -5.35 0.74 9.36
CA VAL A 144 -4.01 0.69 8.77
C VAL A 144 -3.78 1.82 7.75
N ILE A 145 -4.76 2.04 6.87
CA ILE A 145 -4.64 3.07 5.82
C ILE A 145 -4.67 4.46 6.45
N LYS A 146 -5.55 4.68 7.45
CA LYS A 146 -5.56 5.96 8.18
C LYS A 146 -4.25 6.21 8.93
N ALA A 147 -3.62 5.15 9.47
CA ALA A 147 -2.33 5.27 10.14
C ALA A 147 -1.20 5.69 9.19
N ILE A 148 -1.11 5.11 8.00
CA ILE A 148 -0.06 5.50 7.04
C ILE A 148 -0.27 6.89 6.46
N THR A 149 -1.50 7.41 6.39
CA THR A 149 -1.74 8.79 5.93
C THR A 149 -1.28 9.86 6.92
N LEU A 150 -0.81 9.49 8.12
CA LEU A 150 -0.16 10.39 9.08
C LEU A 150 1.37 10.48 8.88
N LEU A 151 1.91 9.76 7.90
CA LEU A 151 3.34 9.78 7.55
C LEU A 151 3.62 10.83 6.47
N PRO A 152 4.82 11.43 6.45
CA PRO A 152 5.13 12.45 5.44
C PRO A 152 5.13 11.85 4.03
N GLY A 153 4.64 12.62 3.07
CA GLY A 153 4.51 12.21 1.66
C GLY A 153 3.35 11.26 1.38
N VAL A 154 2.46 11.01 2.35
CA VAL A 154 1.27 10.15 2.18
C VAL A 154 0.03 10.96 2.50
N SER A 155 -0.92 11.03 1.60
CA SER A 155 -2.16 11.76 1.78
C SER A 155 -3.38 10.93 1.41
N SER A 156 -4.56 11.29 1.93
CA SER A 156 -5.83 10.70 1.52
C SER A 156 -6.62 11.66 0.63
N GLY A 157 -7.60 11.16 -0.12
CA GLY A 157 -8.53 11.96 -0.91
C GLY A 157 -9.58 12.71 -0.06
N GLY A 158 -9.50 12.64 1.28
CA GLY A 158 -10.46 13.23 2.21
C GLY A 158 -11.23 12.19 3.02
N GLU A 159 -12.32 12.62 3.67
CA GLU A 159 -13.22 11.72 4.40
C GLU A 159 -14.01 10.85 3.43
N GLY A 160 -14.11 9.55 3.70
CA GLY A 160 -14.81 8.62 2.80
C GLY A 160 -14.13 8.42 1.44
N ALA A 161 -12.85 8.77 1.30
CA ALA A 161 -12.06 8.48 0.10
C ALA A 161 -11.31 7.17 0.27
N ALA A 162 -11.50 6.25 -0.67
CA ALA A 162 -10.76 4.99 -0.71
C ALA A 162 -9.32 5.21 -1.19
N GLY A 163 -8.40 4.36 -0.72
CA GLY A 163 -6.99 4.42 -1.12
C GLY A 163 -6.21 5.57 -0.47
N PHE A 164 -5.01 5.79 -0.98
CA PHE A 164 -4.08 6.83 -0.53
C PHE A 164 -3.16 7.25 -1.68
N ASN A 165 -2.59 8.43 -1.55
CA ASN A 165 -1.68 9.00 -2.54
C ASN A 165 -0.27 9.11 -1.93
N VAL A 166 0.77 8.79 -2.70
CA VAL A 166 2.16 8.85 -2.24
C VAL A 166 3.00 9.73 -3.14
N ARG A 167 3.58 10.79 -2.56
CA ARG A 167 4.47 11.73 -3.28
C ARG A 167 3.84 12.19 -4.59
N GLY A 168 2.58 12.65 -4.54
CA GLY A 168 1.85 13.11 -5.71
C GLY A 168 1.56 12.04 -6.76
N GLY A 169 1.58 10.76 -6.40
CA GLY A 169 1.10 9.66 -7.22
C GLY A 169 -0.40 9.41 -7.02
N ALA A 170 -1.08 8.87 -8.02
CA ALA A 170 -2.48 8.46 -7.92
C ALA A 170 -2.66 7.18 -7.09
N ALA A 171 -3.88 6.93 -6.61
CA ALA A 171 -4.17 5.77 -5.76
C ALA A 171 -3.88 4.43 -6.46
N ASP A 172 -4.15 4.30 -7.76
CA ASP A 172 -3.88 3.12 -8.58
C ASP A 172 -2.39 2.85 -8.81
N GLN A 173 -1.53 3.83 -8.54
CA GLN A 173 -0.09 3.72 -8.69
C GLN A 173 0.60 3.11 -7.45
N ASN A 174 -0.15 2.74 -6.42
CA ASN A 174 0.35 2.06 -5.23
C ASN A 174 0.16 0.54 -5.36
N LEU A 175 1.22 -0.23 -5.13
CA LEU A 175 1.14 -1.68 -4.98
C LEU A 175 0.79 -2.01 -3.54
N ILE A 176 -0.36 -2.64 -3.32
CA ILE A 176 -0.83 -3.01 -2.00
C ILE A 176 -0.85 -4.53 -1.91
N LEU A 177 -0.07 -5.07 -0.96
CA LEU A 177 0.13 -6.50 -0.79
C LEU A 177 -0.30 -6.95 0.60
N LEU A 178 -1.02 -8.08 0.66
CA LEU A 178 -1.31 -8.82 1.89
C LEU A 178 -0.74 -10.23 1.75
N ASP A 179 0.28 -10.56 2.55
CA ASP A 179 1.05 -11.81 2.39
C ASP A 179 1.47 -12.05 0.92
N GLU A 180 2.01 -11.00 0.24
CA GLU A 180 2.43 -10.97 -1.17
C GLU A 180 1.29 -10.96 -2.23
N ALA A 181 0.04 -11.22 -1.84
CA ALA A 181 -1.11 -11.17 -2.73
C ALA A 181 -1.59 -9.73 -2.98
N THR A 182 -1.90 -9.39 -4.22
CA THR A 182 -2.37 -8.04 -4.58
C THR A 182 -3.79 -7.79 -4.06
N ILE A 183 -3.96 -6.68 -3.33
CA ILE A 183 -5.26 -6.12 -2.95
C ILE A 183 -5.58 -4.97 -3.91
N PHE A 184 -6.66 -5.10 -4.67
CA PHE A 184 -7.04 -4.12 -5.69
C PHE A 184 -7.81 -2.93 -5.12
N ASN A 185 -8.61 -3.15 -4.08
CA ASN A 185 -9.28 -2.10 -3.32
C ASN A 185 -8.95 -2.28 -1.82
N SER A 186 -8.32 -1.28 -1.24
CA SER A 186 -7.82 -1.34 0.14
C SER A 186 -8.81 -0.90 1.21
N SER A 187 -10.08 -0.62 0.83
CA SER A 187 -11.03 0.03 1.71
C SER A 187 -12.43 -0.61 1.69
N HIS A 188 -13.07 -0.61 2.84
CA HIS A 188 -14.47 -0.89 3.03
C HIS A 188 -15.30 0.40 3.11
N LEU A 189 -16.58 0.33 2.75
CA LEU A 189 -17.57 1.40 2.84
C LEU A 189 -17.02 2.74 2.28
N PHE A 190 -16.56 2.72 1.02
CA PHE A 190 -16.04 3.89 0.32
C PHE A 190 -14.88 4.60 1.04
N GLY A 191 -14.03 3.86 1.79
CA GLY A 191 -12.86 4.42 2.47
C GLY A 191 -13.05 4.74 3.95
N LEU A 192 -14.18 4.37 4.54
CA LEU A 192 -14.39 4.55 5.99
C LEU A 192 -13.52 3.63 6.82
N PHE A 193 -13.30 2.39 6.35
CA PHE A 193 -12.45 1.39 7.00
C PHE A 193 -11.47 0.79 6.00
N SER A 194 -10.28 0.37 6.47
CA SER A 194 -9.39 -0.43 5.64
C SER A 194 -9.79 -1.91 5.64
N VAL A 195 -9.43 -2.63 4.57
CA VAL A 195 -9.62 -4.09 4.48
C VAL A 195 -8.69 -4.87 5.40
N PHE A 196 -7.76 -4.22 6.07
CA PHE A 196 -6.75 -4.85 6.92
C PHE A 196 -7.21 -4.93 8.36
N ASN A 197 -7.39 -6.16 8.88
CA ASN A 197 -7.69 -6.38 10.29
C ASN A 197 -6.44 -6.10 11.15
N PRO A 198 -6.44 -5.07 12.01
CA PRO A 198 -5.25 -4.68 12.78
C PRO A 198 -4.79 -5.75 13.79
N ASP A 199 -5.67 -6.68 14.19
CA ASP A 199 -5.31 -7.78 15.10
C ASP A 199 -4.56 -8.91 14.38
N ALA A 200 -4.80 -9.07 13.06
CA ALA A 200 -4.15 -10.08 12.24
C ALA A 200 -2.79 -9.65 11.66
N ILE A 201 -2.43 -8.36 11.75
CA ILE A 201 -1.20 -7.85 11.16
C ILE A 201 0.00 -8.16 12.06
N LYS A 202 1.08 -8.66 11.43
CA LYS A 202 2.41 -8.87 12.00
C LYS A 202 3.31 -7.67 11.73
N SER A 203 3.44 -7.28 10.48
CA SER A 203 4.29 -6.16 10.05
C SER A 203 3.70 -5.44 8.84
N LEU A 204 4.04 -4.17 8.73
CA LEU A 204 3.67 -3.29 7.63
C LEU A 204 4.87 -2.45 7.24
N LYS A 205 5.18 -2.41 5.92
CA LYS A 205 6.22 -1.55 5.35
C LYS A 205 5.66 -0.76 4.18
N LEU A 206 5.82 0.55 4.22
CA LEU A 206 5.49 1.45 3.11
C LEU A 206 6.78 1.96 2.46
N TYR A 207 7.02 1.59 1.22
CA TYR A 207 8.12 2.06 0.39
C TYR A 207 7.64 3.22 -0.48
N LYS A 208 8.13 4.43 -0.22
CA LYS A 208 7.86 5.66 -1.00
C LYS A 208 8.97 5.99 -2.01
N GLY A 209 10.11 5.35 -1.86
CA GLY A 209 11.32 5.45 -2.68
C GLY A 209 12.33 4.40 -2.24
N GLY A 210 13.46 4.25 -2.93
CA GLY A 210 14.41 3.16 -2.65
C GLY A 210 13.76 1.77 -2.73
N ILE A 211 12.78 1.60 -3.63
CA ILE A 211 11.95 0.40 -3.75
C ILE A 211 12.80 -0.75 -4.28
N PRO A 212 12.89 -1.91 -3.57
CA PRO A 212 13.64 -3.07 -4.04
C PRO A 212 13.16 -3.62 -5.40
N ALA A 213 14.08 -4.23 -6.18
CA ALA A 213 13.80 -4.71 -7.53
C ALA A 213 12.79 -5.88 -7.56
N LYS A 214 12.57 -6.58 -6.45
CA LYS A 214 11.54 -7.60 -6.31
C LYS A 214 10.11 -7.06 -6.52
N TYR A 215 9.87 -5.77 -6.28
CA TYR A 215 8.58 -5.12 -6.50
C TYR A 215 8.51 -4.45 -7.87
N GLY A 216 7.37 -4.57 -8.53
CA GLY A 216 7.10 -3.95 -9.84
C GLY A 216 5.60 -3.83 -10.12
N GLY A 217 5.24 -3.35 -11.32
CA GLY A 217 3.86 -3.26 -11.78
C GLY A 217 3.07 -2.06 -11.26
N ARG A 218 3.67 -1.23 -10.37
CA ARG A 218 3.12 0.05 -9.90
C ARG A 218 4.24 1.07 -9.79
N VAL A 219 3.90 2.36 -9.88
CA VAL A 219 4.91 3.41 -10.03
C VAL A 219 5.04 4.37 -8.84
N ALA A 220 4.07 4.46 -7.90
CA ALA A 220 4.14 5.44 -6.82
C ALA A 220 4.76 4.89 -5.54
N SER A 221 4.28 3.76 -5.05
CA SER A 221 4.72 3.16 -3.79
C SER A 221 4.41 1.66 -3.71
N VAL A 222 4.94 1.02 -2.66
CA VAL A 222 4.58 -0.35 -2.27
C VAL A 222 4.19 -0.37 -0.80
N LEU A 223 3.00 -0.84 -0.50
CA LEU A 223 2.53 -1.15 0.84
C LEU A 223 2.54 -2.67 1.01
N ASP A 224 3.49 -3.18 1.78
CA ASP A 224 3.71 -4.61 1.99
C ASP A 224 3.31 -5.01 3.41
N ILE A 225 2.27 -5.83 3.53
CA ILE A 225 1.65 -6.23 4.79
C ILE A 225 1.73 -7.73 4.95
N TYR A 226 2.28 -8.18 6.09
CA TYR A 226 2.32 -9.58 6.49
C TYR A 226 1.37 -9.84 7.65
N GLN A 227 0.59 -10.92 7.54
CA GLN A 227 -0.27 -11.43 8.60
C GLN A 227 0.54 -12.25 9.60
N LYS A 228 0.09 -12.28 10.87
CA LYS A 228 0.61 -13.19 11.89
C LYS A 228 0.53 -14.63 11.45
N GLU A 229 1.38 -15.48 12.01
CA GLU A 229 1.38 -16.92 11.72
C GLU A 229 0.42 -17.71 12.61
N GLY A 230 -0.01 -17.10 13.73
CA GLY A 230 -0.77 -17.77 14.78
C GLY A 230 0.14 -18.46 15.82
N ASN A 231 -0.42 -18.74 16.99
CA ASN A 231 0.31 -19.31 18.12
C ASN A 231 0.47 -20.82 17.97
N LYS A 232 1.71 -21.33 18.00
CA LYS A 232 2.03 -22.76 17.85
C LYS A 232 1.94 -23.55 19.17
N ASN A 233 1.77 -22.87 20.30
CA ASN A 233 1.81 -23.50 21.64
C ASN A 233 0.48 -23.48 22.37
N GLU A 234 -0.27 -22.38 22.28
CA GLU A 234 -1.46 -22.12 23.08
C GLU A 234 -2.58 -21.52 22.22
N PHE A 235 -3.82 -21.79 22.61
CA PHE A 235 -4.97 -21.11 22.02
C PHE A 235 -5.09 -19.70 22.59
N LYS A 236 -5.26 -18.71 21.72
CA LYS A 236 -5.50 -17.31 22.09
C LYS A 236 -6.67 -16.75 21.29
N ALA A 237 -7.38 -15.82 21.92
CA ALA A 237 -8.46 -15.08 21.30
C ALA A 237 -8.29 -13.59 21.58
N ASN A 238 -8.36 -12.77 20.52
CA ASN A 238 -8.34 -11.32 20.61
C ASN A 238 -9.58 -10.78 19.93
N GLY A 239 -10.13 -9.69 20.42
CA GLY A 239 -11.28 -9.09 19.76
C GLY A 239 -11.60 -7.69 20.25
N GLY A 240 -12.59 -7.11 19.60
CA GLY A 240 -13.11 -5.80 19.94
C GLY A 240 -14.58 -5.68 19.59
N ILE A 241 -15.34 -5.02 20.45
CA ILE A 241 -16.73 -4.67 20.24
C ILE A 241 -16.84 -3.16 20.30
N GLY A 242 -17.23 -2.55 19.17
CA GLY A 242 -17.46 -1.11 19.05
C GLY A 242 -18.92 -0.77 18.82
N LEU A 243 -19.24 0.51 18.61
CA LEU A 243 -20.61 0.95 18.30
C LEU A 243 -21.06 0.55 16.89
N VAL A 244 -20.12 0.44 15.95
CA VAL A 244 -20.42 0.25 14.52
C VAL A 244 -19.97 -1.12 14.01
N ALA A 245 -18.85 -1.63 14.52
CA ALA A 245 -18.23 -2.86 14.08
C ALA A 245 -17.72 -3.69 15.25
N SER A 246 -17.63 -4.99 15.01
CA SER A 246 -16.95 -5.92 15.91
C SER A 246 -15.95 -6.77 15.15
N ARG A 247 -14.92 -7.23 15.88
CA ARG A 247 -13.89 -8.12 15.34
C ARG A 247 -13.53 -9.20 16.34
N LEU A 248 -13.12 -10.34 15.80
CA LEU A 248 -12.63 -11.48 16.56
C LEU A 248 -11.48 -12.13 15.82
N LEU A 249 -10.40 -12.43 16.51
CA LEU A 249 -9.26 -13.19 16.02
C LEU A 249 -9.01 -14.38 16.94
N LEU A 250 -8.97 -15.57 16.37
CA LEU A 250 -8.67 -16.84 17.04
C LEU A 250 -7.36 -17.38 16.49
N GLU A 251 -6.48 -17.81 17.34
CA GLU A 251 -5.23 -18.44 16.95
C GLU A 251 -4.86 -19.59 17.89
N GLY A 252 -4.18 -20.60 17.37
CA GLY A 252 -3.79 -21.73 18.18
C GLY A 252 -3.02 -22.79 17.42
N PRO A 253 -2.52 -23.85 18.13
CA PRO A 253 -1.78 -24.92 17.52
C PRO A 253 -2.67 -25.87 16.71
N ILE A 254 -2.22 -26.21 15.48
CA ILE A 254 -2.67 -27.40 14.74
C ILE A 254 -1.84 -28.60 15.23
N SER A 255 -0.55 -28.37 15.38
CA SER A 255 0.39 -29.32 15.96
C SER A 255 1.35 -28.55 16.88
N LYS A 256 1.34 -28.88 18.17
CA LYS A 256 2.10 -28.12 19.17
C LYS A 256 3.57 -28.00 18.81
N GLY A 257 4.06 -26.75 18.81
CA GLY A 257 5.42 -26.40 18.45
C GLY A 257 5.75 -26.42 16.95
N LYS A 258 4.89 -27.01 16.07
CA LYS A 258 5.16 -27.16 14.63
C LYS A 258 4.21 -26.39 13.74
N GLY A 259 2.93 -26.37 14.07
CA GLY A 259 1.94 -25.75 13.20
C GLY A 259 0.91 -24.97 13.94
N SER A 260 0.40 -23.90 13.34
CA SER A 260 -0.61 -23.01 13.89
C SER A 260 -1.67 -22.64 12.86
N PHE A 261 -2.81 -22.23 13.38
CA PHE A 261 -3.86 -21.57 12.62
C PHE A 261 -4.11 -20.17 13.17
N LEU A 262 -4.56 -19.30 12.30
CA LEU A 262 -5.11 -17.99 12.59
C LEU A 262 -6.41 -17.84 11.82
N LEU A 263 -7.48 -17.41 12.49
CA LEU A 263 -8.78 -17.13 11.88
C LEU A 263 -9.32 -15.83 12.48
N GLY A 264 -9.49 -14.82 11.65
CA GLY A 264 -10.01 -13.51 12.03
C GLY A 264 -11.23 -13.13 11.23
N GLY A 265 -12.21 -12.50 11.86
CA GLY A 265 -13.39 -11.97 11.20
C GLY A 265 -13.75 -10.60 11.74
N ARG A 266 -14.30 -9.75 10.86
CA ARG A 266 -14.90 -8.46 11.21
C ARG A 266 -16.25 -8.32 10.51
N ALA A 267 -17.15 -7.59 11.15
CA ALA A 267 -18.41 -7.21 10.53
C ALA A 267 -18.91 -5.88 11.12
N THR A 268 -19.55 -5.08 10.27
CA THR A 268 -20.32 -3.91 10.72
C THR A 268 -21.79 -4.29 10.88
N TYR A 269 -22.45 -3.65 11.83
CA TYR A 269 -23.86 -3.92 12.16
C TYR A 269 -24.65 -2.63 12.43
N ALA A 270 -24.06 -1.46 12.24
CA ALA A 270 -24.73 -0.19 12.47
C ALA A 270 -26.01 -0.03 11.64
N HIS A 271 -26.05 -0.59 10.42
CA HIS A 271 -27.23 -0.58 9.55
C HIS A 271 -28.46 -1.25 10.17
N LEU A 272 -28.29 -2.19 11.13
CA LEU A 272 -29.41 -2.84 11.83
C LEU A 272 -30.18 -1.85 12.72
N PHE A 273 -29.57 -0.74 13.09
CA PHE A 273 -30.17 0.29 13.94
C PHE A 273 -30.71 1.48 13.12
N LEU A 274 -30.34 1.62 11.85
CA LEU A 274 -30.80 2.75 11.00
C LEU A 274 -32.32 2.82 10.85
N PRO A 275 -33.08 1.72 10.74
CA PRO A 275 -34.54 1.76 10.65
C PRO A 275 -35.19 2.38 11.91
N LEU A 276 -34.56 2.34 13.08
CA LEU A 276 -35.04 3.04 14.28
C LEU A 276 -35.04 4.57 14.14
N PHE A 277 -34.34 5.09 13.14
CA PHE A 277 -34.23 6.50 12.81
C PHE A 277 -34.89 6.84 11.47
N GLU A 278 -35.77 5.97 10.98
CA GLU A 278 -36.48 6.14 9.69
C GLU A 278 -35.52 6.23 8.48
N VAL A 279 -34.38 5.56 8.57
CA VAL A 279 -33.36 5.51 7.49
C VAL A 279 -33.33 4.10 6.90
N ASP A 280 -33.81 3.95 5.66
CA ASP A 280 -33.90 2.67 4.95
C ASP A 280 -32.62 2.33 4.15
N ASN A 281 -31.53 3.03 4.41
CA ASN A 281 -30.27 2.75 3.75
C ASN A 281 -29.55 1.59 4.44
N ILE A 282 -28.93 0.71 3.63
CA ILE A 282 -28.13 -0.41 4.09
C ILE A 282 -26.67 -0.14 3.76
N ALA A 283 -25.81 -0.19 4.75
CA ALA A 283 -24.37 -0.07 4.56
C ALA A 283 -23.63 -1.01 5.55
N TYR A 284 -23.05 -2.07 5.04
CA TYR A 284 -22.28 -2.99 5.85
C TYR A 284 -21.13 -3.62 5.07
N PHE A 285 -20.14 -4.07 5.81
CA PHE A 285 -19.11 -4.97 5.30
C PHE A 285 -18.90 -6.13 6.27
N TYR A 286 -18.33 -7.19 5.75
CA TYR A 286 -17.73 -8.26 6.53
C TYR A 286 -16.47 -8.75 5.85
N ASP A 287 -15.50 -9.18 6.65
CA ASP A 287 -14.28 -9.79 6.15
C ASP A 287 -13.81 -10.98 7.01
N LEU A 288 -13.01 -11.81 6.36
CA LEU A 288 -12.42 -13.00 6.95
C LEU A 288 -10.93 -13.04 6.58
N ASN A 289 -10.08 -13.19 7.58
CA ASN A 289 -8.66 -13.48 7.47
C ASN A 289 -8.39 -14.90 7.91
N SER A 290 -7.57 -15.64 7.19
CA SER A 290 -7.15 -16.98 7.60
C SER A 290 -5.67 -17.21 7.26
N LYS A 291 -4.97 -17.95 8.12
CA LYS A 291 -3.61 -18.41 7.84
C LYS A 291 -3.33 -19.73 8.55
N LEU A 292 -2.76 -20.65 7.81
CA LEU A 292 -2.23 -21.91 8.32
C LEU A 292 -0.72 -21.88 8.11
N SER A 293 0.04 -22.20 9.14
CA SER A 293 1.49 -22.26 9.12
C SER A 293 1.94 -23.62 9.60
N TYR A 294 2.85 -24.27 8.90
CA TYR A 294 3.36 -25.59 9.29
C TYR A 294 4.84 -25.75 8.97
N ASN A 295 5.62 -26.06 10.00
CA ASN A 295 7.02 -26.42 9.87
C ASN A 295 7.11 -27.92 9.57
N ILE A 296 7.47 -28.29 8.34
CA ILE A 296 7.63 -29.68 7.91
C ILE A 296 8.90 -30.27 8.52
N ASN A 297 10.00 -29.51 8.43
CA ASN A 297 11.31 -29.82 9.02
C ASN A 297 12.17 -28.55 9.08
N GLU A 298 13.40 -28.64 9.59
CA GLU A 298 14.33 -27.51 9.77
C GLU A 298 14.64 -26.72 8.47
N LYS A 299 14.32 -27.27 7.30
CA LYS A 299 14.58 -26.62 6.00
C LYS A 299 13.32 -26.20 5.25
N ASN A 300 12.14 -26.62 5.71
CA ASN A 300 10.91 -26.46 4.93
C ASN A 300 9.76 -26.00 5.81
N ASP A 301 9.26 -24.79 5.48
CA ASP A 301 8.04 -24.22 6.06
C ASP A 301 7.00 -23.98 4.96
N VAL A 302 5.77 -24.32 5.25
CA VAL A 302 4.63 -24.07 4.35
C VAL A 302 3.59 -23.20 5.02
N TYR A 303 2.98 -22.32 4.22
CA TYR A 303 1.94 -21.40 4.65
C TYR A 303 0.80 -21.38 3.64
N LEU A 304 -0.41 -21.33 4.14
CA LEU A 304 -1.60 -21.07 3.34
C LEU A 304 -2.34 -19.90 3.97
N SER A 305 -2.40 -18.77 3.30
CA SER A 305 -3.11 -17.60 3.77
C SER A 305 -4.26 -17.22 2.84
N GLY A 306 -5.32 -16.65 3.40
CA GLY A 306 -6.48 -16.20 2.68
C GLY A 306 -7.09 -14.95 3.30
N TYR A 307 -7.71 -14.16 2.43
CA TYR A 307 -8.54 -13.02 2.79
C TYR A 307 -9.79 -13.03 1.91
N PHE A 308 -10.93 -12.77 2.51
CA PHE A 308 -12.18 -12.53 1.82
C PHE A 308 -12.86 -11.31 2.46
N GLY A 309 -13.29 -10.34 1.66
CA GLY A 309 -14.05 -9.18 2.11
C GLY A 309 -15.16 -8.83 1.15
N ARG A 310 -16.29 -8.41 1.68
CA ARG A 310 -17.48 -8.01 0.92
C ARG A 310 -18.09 -6.77 1.53
N ASP A 311 -18.40 -5.80 0.69
CA ASP A 311 -19.16 -4.61 1.00
C ASP A 311 -20.52 -4.63 0.31
N VAL A 312 -21.52 -4.12 0.99
CA VAL A 312 -22.87 -3.91 0.45
C VAL A 312 -23.33 -2.51 0.86
N PHE A 313 -23.72 -1.74 -0.12
CA PHE A 313 -24.30 -0.41 0.06
C PHE A 313 -25.56 -0.28 -0.78
N ASN A 314 -26.69 -0.04 -0.11
CA ASN A 314 -27.98 0.08 -0.77
C ASN A 314 -28.68 1.34 -0.27
N VAL A 315 -29.16 2.18 -1.18
CA VAL A 315 -29.87 3.42 -0.89
C VAL A 315 -31.32 3.25 -1.34
N SER A 316 -32.23 3.13 -0.38
CA SER A 316 -33.69 3.10 -0.59
C SER A 316 -34.12 2.14 -1.71
N ASN A 317 -33.47 1.00 -1.84
CA ASN A 317 -33.66 0.02 -2.92
C ASN A 317 -33.54 0.56 -4.37
N SER A 318 -33.09 1.79 -4.54
CA SER A 318 -32.95 2.40 -5.87
C SER A 318 -31.55 2.16 -6.45
N PHE A 319 -30.53 2.18 -5.59
CA PHE A 319 -29.13 2.02 -5.92
C PHE A 319 -28.51 0.98 -4.99
N GLU A 320 -27.95 -0.08 -5.55
CA GLU A 320 -27.16 -1.04 -4.79
C GLU A 320 -25.76 -1.18 -5.38
N ASN A 321 -24.76 -1.17 -4.51
CA ASN A 321 -23.38 -1.37 -4.85
C ASN A 321 -22.78 -2.47 -3.98
N THR A 322 -22.15 -3.46 -4.60
CA THR A 322 -21.44 -4.54 -3.93
C THR A 322 -20.02 -4.65 -4.47
N TYR A 323 -19.04 -4.79 -3.60
CA TYR A 323 -17.64 -5.01 -4.04
C TYR A 323 -16.86 -5.77 -2.99
N GLY A 324 -15.69 -6.28 -3.37
CA GLY A 324 -14.83 -6.96 -2.43
C GLY A 324 -13.60 -7.60 -3.06
N ASN A 325 -12.67 -8.02 -2.21
CA ASN A 325 -11.48 -8.76 -2.61
C ASN A 325 -11.52 -10.19 -2.08
N THR A 326 -10.99 -11.12 -2.86
CA THR A 326 -10.67 -12.48 -2.44
C THR A 326 -9.23 -12.76 -2.79
N VAL A 327 -8.40 -13.17 -1.81
CA VAL A 327 -7.03 -13.58 -2.09
C VAL A 327 -6.72 -14.89 -1.41
N ILE A 328 -5.93 -15.73 -2.07
CA ILE A 328 -5.38 -16.97 -1.54
C ILE A 328 -3.91 -17.01 -1.93
N ASN A 329 -3.05 -17.32 -0.96
CA ASN A 329 -1.61 -17.50 -1.20
C ASN A 329 -1.12 -18.80 -0.53
N PHE A 330 -0.60 -19.69 -1.34
CA PHE A 330 0.21 -20.83 -0.88
C PHE A 330 1.68 -20.45 -0.99
N ARG A 331 2.44 -20.60 0.09
CA ARG A 331 3.85 -20.27 0.17
C ARG A 331 4.66 -21.46 0.69
N TRP A 332 5.80 -21.70 0.05
CA TRP A 332 6.79 -22.66 0.50
C TRP A 332 8.15 -21.99 0.64
N ASN A 333 8.65 -21.95 1.87
CA ASN A 333 9.98 -21.51 2.19
C ASN A 333 10.91 -22.72 2.24
N HIS A 334 12.06 -22.61 1.56
CA HIS A 334 13.07 -23.67 1.55
C HIS A 334 14.47 -23.12 1.80
N LEU A 335 15.17 -23.77 2.72
CA LEU A 335 16.57 -23.48 3.04
C LEU A 335 17.49 -24.46 2.31
N PHE A 336 18.07 -24.03 1.18
CA PHE A 336 19.02 -24.84 0.41
C PHE A 336 20.33 -25.05 1.17
N SER A 337 20.82 -24.01 1.83
CA SER A 337 22.03 -24.03 2.66
C SER A 337 21.94 -22.93 3.73
N ASN A 338 22.91 -22.90 4.63
CA ASN A 338 23.00 -21.85 5.68
C ASN A 338 23.08 -20.43 5.11
N GLN A 339 23.31 -20.27 3.81
CA GLN A 339 23.46 -18.99 3.11
C GLN A 339 22.42 -18.75 2.03
N LEU A 340 21.65 -19.77 1.60
CA LEU A 340 20.70 -19.64 0.50
C LEU A 340 19.31 -20.04 0.94
N PHE A 341 18.44 -19.04 1.05
CA PHE A 341 17.01 -19.14 1.34
C PHE A 341 16.18 -18.92 0.08
N SER A 342 15.06 -19.59 -0.06
CA SER A 342 14.10 -19.36 -1.12
C SER A 342 12.66 -19.29 -0.63
N ASN A 343 11.84 -18.60 -1.38
CA ASN A 343 10.40 -18.44 -1.17
C ASN A 343 9.65 -18.64 -2.50
N LEU A 344 8.86 -19.71 -2.60
CA LEU A 344 7.93 -19.96 -3.70
C LEU A 344 6.52 -19.59 -3.25
N SER A 345 5.86 -18.70 -3.99
CA SER A 345 4.47 -18.29 -3.73
C SER A 345 3.58 -18.54 -4.95
N LEU A 346 2.44 -19.17 -4.72
CA LEU A 346 1.36 -19.37 -5.68
C LEU A 346 0.17 -18.56 -5.21
N ILE A 347 -0.20 -17.52 -5.95
CA ILE A 347 -1.13 -16.50 -5.50
C ILE A 347 -2.31 -16.43 -6.47
N PHE A 348 -3.51 -16.35 -5.89
CA PHE A 348 -4.73 -15.98 -6.58
C PHE A 348 -5.30 -14.72 -5.94
N SER A 349 -5.68 -13.72 -6.75
CA SER A 349 -6.38 -12.52 -6.29
C SER A 349 -7.54 -12.22 -7.23
N ASP A 350 -8.67 -11.88 -6.64
CA ASP A 350 -9.91 -11.49 -7.34
C ASP A 350 -10.49 -10.24 -6.69
N TYR A 351 -10.86 -9.27 -7.52
CA TYR A 351 -11.63 -8.11 -7.14
C TYR A 351 -12.91 -8.08 -7.94
N TYR A 352 -14.02 -8.12 -7.24
CA TYR A 352 -15.37 -8.08 -7.78
C TYR A 352 -16.03 -6.74 -7.48
N TYR A 353 -16.80 -6.27 -8.43
CA TYR A 353 -17.62 -5.08 -8.33
C TYR A 353 -18.98 -5.31 -9.00
N GLY A 354 -20.07 -4.95 -8.30
CA GLY A 354 -21.45 -4.98 -8.81
C GLY A 354 -22.20 -3.67 -8.56
N LEU A 355 -22.91 -3.20 -9.56
CA LEU A 355 -23.80 -2.05 -9.52
C LEU A 355 -25.18 -2.46 -9.98
N ASN A 356 -26.20 -2.10 -9.19
CA ASN A 356 -27.58 -2.32 -9.50
C ASN A 356 -28.36 -1.00 -9.37
N LEU A 357 -29.02 -0.60 -10.47
CA LEU A 357 -29.86 0.59 -10.55
C LEU A 357 -31.31 0.15 -10.80
N ASN A 358 -32.06 -0.09 -9.74
CA ASN A 358 -33.41 -0.63 -9.80
C ASN A 358 -34.39 0.27 -10.55
N PHE A 359 -34.18 1.59 -10.47
CA PHE A 359 -35.09 2.57 -11.13
C PHE A 359 -35.00 2.59 -12.67
N VAL A 360 -33.91 2.03 -13.24
CA VAL A 360 -33.76 1.85 -14.70
C VAL A 360 -33.70 0.38 -15.09
N GLY A 361 -33.76 -0.53 -14.13
CA GLY A 361 -33.65 -1.96 -14.37
C GLY A 361 -32.27 -2.41 -14.88
N PHE A 362 -31.20 -1.75 -14.45
CA PHE A 362 -29.80 -1.96 -14.88
C PHE A 362 -29.00 -2.67 -13.82
N GLU A 363 -28.34 -3.77 -14.19
CA GLU A 363 -27.33 -4.45 -13.40
C GLU A 363 -26.03 -4.54 -14.19
N TRP A 364 -24.90 -4.25 -13.53
CA TRP A 364 -23.57 -4.35 -14.11
C TRP A 364 -22.60 -5.00 -13.12
N ASN A 365 -21.92 -6.06 -13.58
CA ASN A 365 -20.92 -6.80 -12.79
C ASN A 365 -19.58 -6.79 -13.51
N SER A 366 -18.54 -6.33 -12.82
CA SER A 366 -17.19 -6.12 -13.35
C SER A 366 -16.14 -6.68 -12.39
N GLY A 367 -14.87 -6.77 -12.81
CA GLY A 367 -13.80 -7.22 -11.93
C GLY A 367 -12.46 -7.49 -12.62
N ILE A 368 -11.48 -7.84 -11.78
CA ILE A 368 -10.14 -8.24 -12.22
C ILE A 368 -9.67 -9.44 -11.40
N GLN A 369 -9.12 -10.44 -12.10
CA GLN A 369 -8.53 -11.63 -11.50
C GLN A 369 -7.07 -11.73 -11.90
N ASN A 370 -6.21 -12.20 -10.99
CA ASN A 370 -4.86 -12.61 -11.33
C ASN A 370 -4.46 -13.94 -10.68
N MET A 371 -3.61 -14.68 -11.41
CA MET A 371 -2.88 -15.83 -10.91
C MET A 371 -1.38 -15.51 -11.02
N ASN A 372 -0.66 -15.57 -9.92
CA ASN A 372 0.74 -15.17 -9.88
C ASN A 372 1.61 -16.29 -9.28
N ILE A 373 2.74 -16.54 -9.93
CA ILE A 373 3.81 -17.42 -9.46
C ILE A 373 5.02 -16.54 -9.21
N LYS A 374 5.55 -16.58 -7.98
CA LYS A 374 6.77 -15.90 -7.56
C LYS A 374 7.75 -16.91 -7.02
N TYR A 375 9.01 -16.83 -7.44
CA TYR A 375 10.07 -17.62 -6.85
C TYR A 375 11.27 -16.71 -6.58
N ASP A 376 11.46 -16.41 -5.32
CA ASP A 376 12.44 -15.44 -4.82
C ASP A 376 13.56 -16.19 -4.07
N PHE A 377 14.80 -15.78 -4.29
CA PHE A 377 16.00 -16.30 -3.64
C PHE A 377 16.70 -15.19 -2.89
N LYS A 378 17.19 -15.51 -1.69
CA LYS A 378 18.00 -14.61 -0.87
C LYS A 378 19.29 -15.31 -0.49
N GLN A 379 20.41 -14.79 -0.99
CA GLN A 379 21.74 -15.34 -0.78
C GLN A 379 22.56 -14.40 0.10
N TYR A 380 23.04 -14.92 1.21
CA TYR A 380 23.93 -14.26 2.15
C TYR A 380 25.37 -14.67 1.85
N VAL A 381 26.03 -13.94 0.92
CA VAL A 381 27.37 -14.30 0.44
C VAL A 381 28.42 -14.15 1.54
N ASN A 382 28.34 -13.02 2.27
CA ASN A 382 29.13 -12.75 3.47
C ASN A 382 28.48 -11.63 4.30
N ASP A 383 29.13 -11.19 5.38
CA ASP A 383 28.69 -10.11 6.27
C ASP A 383 28.44 -8.76 5.58
N ARG A 384 29.11 -8.50 4.44
CA ARG A 384 29.06 -7.22 3.70
C ARG A 384 28.30 -7.31 2.38
N PHE A 385 27.94 -8.51 1.91
CA PHE A 385 27.35 -8.71 0.60
C PHE A 385 26.18 -9.70 0.63
N LYS A 386 25.02 -9.24 0.22
CA LYS A 386 23.77 -10.00 0.10
C LYS A 386 23.17 -9.81 -1.29
N MET A 387 22.55 -10.85 -1.82
CA MET A 387 21.86 -10.84 -3.11
C MET A 387 20.43 -11.30 -2.93
N GLU A 388 19.49 -10.61 -3.59
CA GLU A 388 18.13 -11.07 -3.79
C GLU A 388 17.88 -11.16 -5.29
N TYR A 389 17.33 -12.27 -5.77
CA TYR A 389 17.00 -12.45 -7.17
C TYR A 389 15.83 -13.40 -7.31
N GLY A 390 15.10 -13.28 -8.41
CA GLY A 390 13.92 -14.11 -8.59
C GLY A 390 13.22 -13.87 -9.91
N LEU A 391 12.12 -14.59 -10.06
CA LEU A 391 11.23 -14.54 -11.21
C LEU A 391 9.77 -14.43 -10.76
N HIS A 392 8.99 -13.63 -11.50
CA HIS A 392 7.56 -13.47 -11.31
C HIS A 392 6.83 -13.66 -12.62
N SER A 393 5.69 -14.34 -12.60
CA SER A 393 4.81 -14.47 -13.76
C SER A 393 3.36 -14.34 -13.28
N THR A 394 2.65 -13.37 -13.84
CA THR A 394 1.26 -13.08 -13.48
C THR A 394 0.38 -13.13 -14.72
N TYR A 395 -0.64 -13.97 -14.69
CA TYR A 395 -1.72 -13.98 -15.66
C TYR A 395 -2.89 -13.16 -15.17
N TYR A 396 -3.38 -12.23 -15.99
CA TYR A 396 -4.51 -11.37 -15.69
C TYR A 396 -5.71 -11.65 -16.59
N ARG A 397 -6.90 -11.63 -15.98
CA ARG A 397 -8.18 -11.55 -16.65
C ARG A 397 -8.91 -10.29 -16.17
N PHE A 398 -9.20 -9.38 -17.10
CA PHE A 398 -9.99 -8.19 -16.87
C PHE A 398 -11.39 -8.44 -17.41
N ASN A 399 -12.40 -8.33 -16.56
CA ASN A 399 -13.80 -8.35 -16.93
C ASN A 399 -14.32 -6.90 -16.88
N PRO A 400 -14.48 -6.22 -18.05
CA PRO A 400 -15.01 -4.84 -18.06
C PRO A 400 -16.47 -4.77 -17.68
N GLY A 401 -17.18 -5.90 -17.74
CA GLY A 401 -18.49 -6.07 -17.16
C GLY A 401 -19.47 -6.85 -18.01
N VAL A 402 -20.49 -7.33 -17.31
CA VAL A 402 -21.72 -7.89 -17.90
C VAL A 402 -22.86 -6.96 -17.51
N ILE A 403 -23.54 -6.41 -18.50
CA ILE A 403 -24.77 -5.63 -18.33
C ILE A 403 -25.93 -6.63 -18.39
N SER A 404 -26.83 -6.57 -17.44
CA SER A 404 -27.99 -7.44 -17.38
C SER A 404 -29.27 -6.65 -17.06
N PRO A 405 -30.44 -7.08 -17.56
CA PRO A 405 -31.72 -6.53 -17.11
C PRO A 405 -31.96 -6.95 -15.65
N ASN A 406 -32.39 -5.99 -14.84
CA ASN A 406 -32.80 -6.24 -13.46
C ASN A 406 -34.32 -6.26 -13.36
N GLY A 407 -34.95 -7.35 -13.79
CA GLY A 407 -36.37 -7.59 -13.73
C GLY A 407 -37.09 -7.58 -15.08
N PRO A 408 -38.34 -8.08 -15.10
CA PRO A 408 -39.09 -8.30 -16.36
C PRO A 408 -39.53 -7.02 -17.11
N GLN A 409 -39.51 -5.87 -16.42
CA GLN A 409 -39.92 -4.58 -17.02
C GLN A 409 -38.69 -3.71 -17.40
N SER A 410 -37.47 -4.25 -17.30
CA SER A 410 -36.27 -3.55 -17.71
C SER A 410 -36.25 -3.34 -19.23
N GLY A 411 -35.94 -2.11 -19.66
CA GLY A 411 -35.63 -1.80 -21.06
C GLY A 411 -34.18 -2.16 -21.46
N ILE A 412 -33.40 -2.77 -20.57
CA ILE A 412 -32.00 -3.09 -20.78
C ILE A 412 -31.85 -4.48 -21.42
N ASN A 413 -31.04 -4.59 -22.45
CA ASN A 413 -30.64 -5.86 -23.03
C ASN A 413 -29.36 -6.40 -22.35
N ARG A 414 -29.32 -7.74 -22.18
CA ARG A 414 -28.09 -8.39 -21.69
C ARG A 414 -26.97 -8.18 -22.69
N GLU A 415 -25.83 -7.70 -22.18
CA GLU A 415 -24.63 -7.51 -22.97
C GLU A 415 -23.38 -7.91 -22.16
N GLU A 416 -22.49 -8.66 -22.76
CA GLU A 416 -21.20 -9.04 -22.18
C GLU A 416 -20.09 -8.26 -22.86
N LEU A 417 -19.44 -7.35 -22.10
CA LEU A 417 -18.29 -6.61 -22.59
C LEU A 417 -17.09 -7.55 -22.73
N THR A 418 -16.29 -7.31 -23.77
CA THR A 418 -15.21 -8.23 -24.14
C THR A 418 -14.10 -8.29 -23.06
N ASN A 419 -13.90 -9.47 -22.50
CA ASN A 419 -12.82 -9.74 -21.55
C ASN A 419 -11.43 -9.46 -22.17
N LYS A 420 -10.51 -8.90 -21.35
CA LYS A 420 -9.13 -8.62 -21.74
C LYS A 420 -8.19 -9.50 -20.94
N PHE A 421 -7.11 -9.96 -21.60
CA PHE A 421 -6.17 -10.89 -20.98
C PHE A 421 -4.73 -10.40 -21.16
N ALA A 422 -3.86 -10.69 -20.19
CA ALA A 422 -2.46 -10.31 -20.26
C ALA A 422 -1.57 -11.24 -19.43
N PHE A 423 -0.29 -11.34 -19.83
CA PHE A 423 0.78 -11.85 -19.00
C PHE A 423 1.77 -10.75 -18.66
N GLU A 424 2.12 -10.65 -17.39
CA GLU A 424 3.23 -9.85 -16.90
C GLU A 424 4.30 -10.77 -16.34
N ASN A 425 5.50 -10.76 -16.94
CA ASN A 425 6.62 -11.56 -16.49
C ASN A 425 7.77 -10.66 -16.10
N ALA A 426 8.54 -11.05 -15.11
CA ALA A 426 9.72 -10.31 -14.72
C ALA A 426 10.79 -11.21 -14.13
N ILE A 427 12.03 -10.85 -14.41
CA ILE A 427 13.20 -11.33 -13.69
C ILE A 427 13.86 -10.13 -13.01
N TYR A 428 14.42 -10.34 -11.84
CA TYR A 428 15.07 -9.27 -11.10
C TYR A 428 16.30 -9.77 -10.35
N PHE A 429 17.19 -8.84 -10.05
CA PHE A 429 18.25 -9.00 -9.06
C PHE A 429 18.41 -7.69 -8.27
N ASP A 430 18.81 -7.82 -7.01
CA ASP A 430 19.07 -6.73 -6.07
C ASP A 430 20.30 -7.10 -5.23
N LEU A 431 21.29 -6.25 -5.22
CA LEU A 431 22.59 -6.48 -4.60
C LEU A 431 22.80 -5.45 -3.49
N ASN A 432 22.97 -5.90 -2.26
CA ASN A 432 23.22 -5.05 -1.11
C ASN A 432 24.66 -5.25 -0.67
N GLN A 433 25.47 -4.19 -0.76
CA GLN A 433 26.89 -4.24 -0.51
C GLN A 433 27.35 -3.12 0.43
N GLN A 434 28.08 -3.48 1.46
CA GLN A 434 28.82 -2.54 2.29
C GLN A 434 30.23 -2.38 1.71
N LEU A 435 30.46 -1.27 0.98
CA LEU A 435 31.74 -0.98 0.33
C LEU A 435 32.83 -0.57 1.33
N SER A 436 32.44 0.13 2.40
CA SER A 436 33.30 0.54 3.50
C SER A 436 32.49 0.68 4.79
N GLU A 437 33.11 1.02 5.90
CA GLU A 437 32.42 1.31 7.16
C GLU A 437 31.44 2.51 7.03
N ARG A 438 31.67 3.38 6.05
CA ARG A 438 30.86 4.60 5.82
C ARG A 438 29.92 4.50 4.63
N ILE A 439 30.19 3.62 3.67
CA ILE A 439 29.42 3.57 2.40
C ILE A 439 28.74 2.22 2.26
N SER A 440 27.43 2.24 2.16
CA SER A 440 26.60 1.11 1.81
C SER A 440 25.80 1.42 0.55
N VAL A 441 25.70 0.45 -0.36
CA VAL A 441 25.03 0.60 -1.67
C VAL A 441 24.08 -0.55 -1.88
N SER A 442 22.88 -0.26 -2.37
CA SER A 442 21.95 -1.23 -2.94
C SER A 442 21.77 -0.89 -4.40
N TYR A 443 21.98 -1.85 -5.27
CA TYR A 443 21.81 -1.67 -6.72
C TYR A 443 21.23 -2.91 -7.34
N GLY A 444 20.33 -2.72 -8.29
CA GLY A 444 19.63 -3.81 -8.92
C GLY A 444 18.92 -3.40 -10.19
N ALA A 445 18.30 -4.37 -10.80
CA ALA A 445 17.46 -4.17 -11.97
C ALA A 445 16.33 -5.20 -12.02
N ARG A 446 15.23 -4.78 -12.58
CA ARG A 446 14.10 -5.62 -12.97
C ARG A 446 13.90 -5.49 -14.48
N LEU A 447 13.82 -6.61 -15.17
CA LEU A 447 13.40 -6.67 -16.56
C LEU A 447 11.97 -7.19 -16.58
N SER A 448 11.03 -6.32 -16.92
CA SER A 448 9.61 -6.66 -16.99
C SER A 448 9.12 -6.74 -18.43
N SER A 449 8.34 -7.75 -18.71
CA SER A 449 7.71 -8.01 -20.01
C SER A 449 6.20 -8.08 -19.81
N PHE A 450 5.44 -7.34 -20.60
CA PHE A 450 3.98 -7.36 -20.58
C PHE A 450 3.44 -7.76 -21.95
N LEU A 451 2.68 -8.87 -21.99
CA LEU A 451 2.10 -9.44 -23.19
C LEU A 451 0.58 -9.24 -23.16
N ARG A 452 0.07 -8.32 -23.94
CA ARG A 452 -1.35 -8.14 -24.12
C ARG A 452 -1.88 -9.23 -25.06
N LEU A 453 -2.78 -10.07 -24.56
CA LEU A 453 -3.30 -11.22 -25.29
C LEU A 453 -4.54 -10.84 -26.12
N GLY A 454 -4.90 -11.72 -27.05
CA GLY A 454 -6.04 -11.55 -27.94
C GLY A 454 -7.38 -11.51 -27.21
N GLN A 455 -8.35 -10.88 -27.82
CA GLN A 455 -9.73 -10.73 -27.34
C GLN A 455 -10.72 -10.87 -28.52
N LYS A 456 -12.00 -11.14 -28.21
CA LYS A 456 -13.04 -11.34 -29.24
C LYS A 456 -13.21 -10.12 -30.16
N GLU A 457 -13.17 -8.92 -29.59
CA GLU A 457 -13.33 -7.67 -30.31
C GLU A 457 -12.21 -6.72 -29.97
N LEU A 458 -11.39 -6.38 -30.96
CA LEU A 458 -10.34 -5.36 -30.85
C LEU A 458 -10.59 -4.33 -31.96
N ASN A 459 -11.01 -3.14 -31.57
CA ASN A 459 -11.27 -2.04 -32.48
C ASN A 459 -9.99 -1.62 -33.22
N VAL A 460 -10.15 -1.28 -34.49
CA VAL A 460 -9.08 -0.71 -35.33
C VAL A 460 -9.54 0.67 -35.78
N TYR A 461 -8.73 1.66 -35.52
CA TYR A 461 -9.00 3.06 -35.84
C TYR A 461 -8.05 3.52 -36.95
N GLU A 462 -8.49 4.47 -37.74
CA GLU A 462 -7.65 5.14 -38.72
C GLU A 462 -6.47 5.81 -38.01
N ASN A 463 -5.29 5.68 -38.59
CA ASN A 463 -4.02 6.16 -38.02
C ASN A 463 -3.73 5.69 -36.56
N ASN A 464 -4.42 4.63 -36.09
CA ASN A 464 -4.40 4.16 -34.69
C ASN A 464 -4.81 5.22 -33.66
N GLN A 465 -5.65 6.17 -34.05
CA GLN A 465 -6.17 7.22 -33.17
C GLN A 465 -7.63 6.92 -32.82
N ALA A 466 -7.90 6.64 -31.55
CA ALA A 466 -9.24 6.37 -31.02
C ALA A 466 -9.98 7.66 -30.61
N VAL A 467 -9.23 8.76 -30.44
CA VAL A 467 -9.74 10.09 -30.07
C VAL A 467 -9.26 11.11 -31.11
N GLY A 468 -10.10 12.05 -31.48
CA GLY A 468 -9.77 13.17 -32.36
C GLY A 468 -10.13 14.51 -31.74
N TYR A 469 -9.55 15.59 -32.26
CA TYR A 469 -9.91 16.95 -31.90
C TYR A 469 -10.78 17.56 -32.99
N ASN A 470 -11.98 18.01 -32.59
CA ASN A 470 -12.90 18.73 -33.44
C ASN A 470 -12.64 20.23 -33.29
N SER A 471 -12.08 20.88 -34.34
CA SER A 471 -11.73 22.30 -34.33
C SER A 471 -12.93 23.23 -34.28
N ASP A 472 -14.08 22.80 -34.80
CA ASP A 472 -15.29 23.62 -34.89
C ASP A 472 -15.98 23.66 -33.51
N LEU A 473 -16.03 22.53 -32.82
CA LEU A 473 -16.59 22.41 -31.48
C LEU A 473 -15.56 22.70 -30.36
N GLN A 474 -14.28 22.79 -30.71
CA GLN A 474 -13.15 22.98 -29.76
C GLN A 474 -13.09 21.95 -28.64
N LEU A 475 -13.42 20.69 -28.94
CA LEU A 475 -13.41 19.59 -27.98
C LEU A 475 -12.80 18.31 -28.59
N TYR A 476 -12.37 17.41 -27.70
CA TYR A 476 -11.97 16.06 -28.07
C TYR A 476 -13.21 15.15 -28.14
N GLU A 477 -13.27 14.33 -29.18
CA GLU A 477 -14.36 13.40 -29.40
C GLU A 477 -13.88 11.99 -29.76
N ALA A 478 -14.74 11.00 -29.55
CA ALA A 478 -14.49 9.62 -29.92
C ALA A 478 -14.49 9.45 -31.45
N ILE A 479 -13.46 8.77 -31.97
CA ILE A 479 -13.41 8.38 -33.41
C ILE A 479 -14.06 6.99 -33.55
N ASN A 480 -14.93 6.82 -34.55
CA ASN A 480 -15.50 5.52 -34.85
C ASN A 480 -14.44 4.55 -35.40
N PRO A 481 -14.47 3.27 -34.99
CA PRO A 481 -13.54 2.27 -35.51
C PRO A 481 -13.86 1.99 -36.99
N ILE A 482 -12.81 1.84 -37.81
CA ILE A 482 -12.94 1.45 -39.22
C ILE A 482 -13.20 -0.04 -39.40
N SER A 483 -12.81 -0.84 -38.43
CA SER A 483 -13.06 -2.29 -38.38
C SER A 483 -12.86 -2.84 -36.97
N SER A 484 -13.28 -4.10 -36.75
CA SER A 484 -12.98 -4.87 -35.56
C SER A 484 -12.24 -6.15 -35.94
N GLN A 485 -11.25 -6.51 -35.14
CA GLN A 485 -10.47 -7.75 -35.31
C GLN A 485 -10.77 -8.72 -34.18
N THR A 486 -11.10 -9.96 -34.55
CA THR A 486 -11.20 -11.07 -33.61
C THR A 486 -9.87 -11.81 -33.52
N ASN A 487 -9.36 -11.98 -32.32
CA ASN A 487 -8.12 -12.69 -32.06
C ASN A 487 -8.32 -13.80 -31.02
N ASN A 488 -7.72 -14.96 -31.26
CA ASN A 488 -7.70 -16.02 -30.25
C ASN A 488 -7.01 -15.53 -28.97
N GLN A 489 -7.53 -15.93 -27.81
CA GLN A 489 -7.04 -15.50 -26.50
C GLN A 489 -5.53 -15.73 -26.31
N GLY A 490 -4.95 -16.79 -26.87
CA GLY A 490 -3.51 -17.07 -26.76
C GLY A 490 -2.60 -16.22 -27.67
N LYS A 491 -3.17 -15.45 -28.64
CA LYS A 491 -2.37 -14.62 -29.56
C LYS A 491 -1.90 -13.36 -28.87
N VAL A 492 -0.61 -13.04 -28.93
CA VAL A 492 -0.07 -11.77 -28.47
C VAL A 492 -0.40 -10.67 -29.46
N VAL A 493 -1.17 -9.67 -29.06
CA VAL A 493 -1.58 -8.53 -29.89
C VAL A 493 -0.71 -7.29 -29.68
N LYS A 494 -0.06 -7.19 -28.51
CA LYS A 494 0.91 -6.14 -28.17
C LYS A 494 1.86 -6.64 -27.11
N SER A 495 3.13 -6.29 -27.20
CA SER A 495 4.15 -6.61 -26.20
C SER A 495 4.91 -5.34 -25.78
N PHE A 496 5.33 -5.31 -24.54
CA PHE A 496 6.20 -4.28 -23.96
C PHE A 496 7.33 -4.97 -23.21
N LEU A 497 8.52 -4.40 -23.27
CA LEU A 497 9.70 -4.85 -22.53
C LEU A 497 10.36 -3.62 -21.91
N ASN A 498 10.51 -3.61 -20.59
CA ASN A 498 11.06 -2.48 -19.86
C ASN A 498 12.16 -2.91 -18.90
N LEU A 499 13.25 -2.16 -18.89
CA LEU A 499 14.33 -2.30 -17.92
C LEU A 499 14.14 -1.23 -16.82
N GLU A 500 14.12 -1.68 -15.57
CA GLU A 500 13.85 -0.89 -14.37
C GLU A 500 15.07 -0.91 -13.43
N PRO A 501 16.09 -0.07 -13.69
CA PRO A 501 17.26 0.06 -12.82
C PRO A 501 16.90 0.72 -11.49
N ARG A 502 17.59 0.33 -10.44
CA ARG A 502 17.44 0.82 -9.07
C ARG A 502 18.79 1.01 -8.42
N LEU A 503 18.94 2.09 -7.66
CA LEU A 503 20.16 2.42 -6.94
C LEU A 503 19.80 3.14 -5.64
N ALA A 504 20.40 2.75 -4.54
CA ALA A 504 20.35 3.48 -3.30
C ALA A 504 21.76 3.48 -2.67
N VAL A 505 22.15 4.63 -2.13
CA VAL A 505 23.45 4.83 -1.49
C VAL A 505 23.25 5.47 -0.13
N SER A 506 23.91 4.95 0.89
CA SER A 506 24.01 5.56 2.21
C SER A 506 25.46 5.94 2.49
N TYR A 507 25.68 7.18 2.90
CA TYR A 507 26.94 7.68 3.41
C TYR A 507 26.80 8.03 4.88
N LYS A 508 27.42 7.24 5.74
CA LYS A 508 27.46 7.41 7.19
C LYS A 508 28.42 8.56 7.55
N LEU A 509 27.88 9.66 8.08
CA LEU A 509 28.67 10.78 8.58
C LEU A 509 29.31 10.45 9.94
N ASN A 510 28.50 9.85 10.82
CA ASN A 510 28.90 9.31 12.12
C ASN A 510 27.90 8.19 12.51
N ASP A 511 28.01 7.65 13.73
CA ASP A 511 27.17 6.50 14.16
C ASP A 511 25.67 6.80 14.21
N ASP A 512 25.30 8.07 14.35
CA ASP A 512 23.91 8.52 14.50
C ASP A 512 23.40 9.32 13.30
N THR A 513 24.22 9.52 12.26
CA THR A 513 23.85 10.41 11.14
C THR A 513 24.29 9.84 9.80
N SER A 514 23.38 9.87 8.83
CA SER A 514 23.69 9.49 7.44
C SER A 514 23.02 10.40 6.42
N LEU A 515 23.66 10.50 5.25
CA LEU A 515 23.09 11.03 4.02
C LEU A 515 22.76 9.86 3.12
N LYS A 516 21.58 9.90 2.50
CA LYS A 516 21.15 8.84 1.58
C LYS A 516 20.62 9.44 0.28
N THR A 517 20.79 8.69 -0.79
CA THR A 517 20.19 9.03 -2.09
C THR A 517 19.68 7.76 -2.75
N SER A 518 18.60 7.88 -3.54
CA SER A 518 18.07 6.76 -4.30
C SER A 518 17.54 7.20 -5.66
N TYR A 519 17.67 6.31 -6.62
CA TYR A 519 17.06 6.39 -7.95
C TYR A 519 16.28 5.12 -8.24
N ASN A 520 15.05 5.29 -8.73
CA ASN A 520 14.21 4.18 -9.15
C ASN A 520 13.57 4.50 -10.50
N ARG A 521 13.68 3.55 -11.45
CA ARG A 521 12.77 3.48 -12.60
C ARG A 521 11.76 2.37 -12.37
N MET A 522 10.47 2.65 -12.62
CA MET A 522 9.39 1.70 -12.45
C MET A 522 8.39 1.77 -13.60
N THR A 523 7.74 0.65 -13.91
CA THR A 523 6.75 0.57 -14.98
C THR A 523 5.44 0.03 -14.43
N GLN A 524 4.32 0.60 -14.91
CA GLN A 524 2.97 0.15 -14.59
C GLN A 524 2.20 -0.19 -15.85
N TYR A 525 1.63 -1.40 -15.89
CA TYR A 525 0.88 -1.93 -17.03
C TYR A 525 -0.63 -1.98 -16.80
N LEU A 526 -1.08 -1.86 -15.55
CA LEU A 526 -2.48 -1.89 -15.16
C LEU A 526 -2.90 -0.50 -14.71
N HIS A 527 -4.02 -0.02 -15.24
CA HIS A 527 -4.53 1.32 -14.96
C HIS A 527 -5.93 1.22 -14.38
N LEU A 528 -6.19 1.94 -13.30
CA LEU A 528 -7.52 2.17 -12.79
C LEU A 528 -8.05 3.46 -13.42
N LEU A 529 -9.08 3.33 -14.23
CA LEU A 529 -9.70 4.45 -14.89
C LEU A 529 -10.75 5.05 -13.98
N SER A 530 -10.49 6.29 -13.55
CA SER A 530 -11.35 7.05 -12.66
C SER A 530 -11.36 8.51 -13.08
N ASN A 531 -12.54 9.09 -13.19
CA ASN A 531 -12.72 10.53 -13.43
C ASN A 531 -12.99 11.32 -12.14
N THR A 532 -12.77 10.69 -10.97
CA THR A 532 -12.94 11.29 -9.66
C THR A 532 -11.57 11.58 -9.01
N SER A 533 -11.56 12.43 -7.99
CA SER A 533 -10.33 12.80 -7.26
C SER A 533 -9.81 11.69 -6.32
N SER A 534 -10.64 10.70 -6.02
CA SER A 534 -10.30 9.53 -5.19
C SER A 534 -10.82 8.26 -5.83
N GLN A 535 -10.16 7.14 -5.53
CA GLN A 535 -10.60 5.83 -6.00
C GLN A 535 -12.01 5.53 -5.49
N THR A 536 -12.86 5.05 -6.40
CA THR A 536 -14.21 4.57 -6.10
C THR A 536 -14.37 3.11 -6.53
N PRO A 537 -15.31 2.36 -5.97
CA PRO A 537 -15.61 1.02 -6.47
C PRO A 537 -16.09 0.98 -7.93
N LEU A 538 -16.62 2.10 -8.46
CA LEU A 538 -17.08 2.24 -9.85
C LEU A 538 -15.96 2.29 -10.89
N ASP A 539 -14.72 2.47 -10.46
CA ASP A 539 -13.57 2.63 -11.33
C ASP A 539 -13.20 1.30 -12.03
N VAL A 540 -12.75 1.38 -13.26
CA VAL A 540 -12.53 0.22 -14.12
C VAL A 540 -11.06 -0.08 -14.30
N TRP A 541 -10.64 -1.31 -13.98
CA TRP A 541 -9.29 -1.78 -14.27
C TRP A 541 -9.12 -2.14 -15.75
N THR A 542 -8.09 -1.60 -16.38
CA THR A 542 -7.76 -1.89 -17.79
C THR A 542 -6.25 -2.11 -17.97
N PRO A 543 -5.83 -3.05 -18.85
CA PRO A 543 -4.43 -3.28 -19.15
C PRO A 543 -3.89 -2.31 -20.20
N SER A 544 -2.60 -2.09 -20.19
CA SER A 544 -1.87 -1.54 -21.34
C SER A 544 -2.08 -2.40 -22.60
N GLY A 545 -2.02 -1.77 -23.76
CA GLY A 545 -2.30 -2.44 -25.03
C GLY A 545 -1.98 -1.58 -26.25
N LYS A 546 -2.73 -1.74 -27.31
CA LYS A 546 -2.47 -1.03 -28.58
C LYS A 546 -2.63 0.48 -28.40
N TYR A 547 -3.62 0.93 -27.63
CA TYR A 547 -4.00 2.34 -27.48
C TYR A 547 -3.61 2.93 -26.11
N ILE A 548 -3.36 2.10 -25.11
CA ILE A 548 -3.00 2.50 -23.75
C ILE A 548 -1.56 2.09 -23.49
N GLN A 549 -0.67 3.06 -23.38
CA GLN A 549 0.76 2.81 -23.15
C GLN A 549 1.05 2.56 -21.66
N PRO A 550 2.09 1.76 -21.31
CA PRO A 550 2.54 1.63 -19.94
C PRO A 550 3.01 2.97 -19.38
N GLN A 551 2.66 3.24 -18.12
CA GLN A 551 3.26 4.37 -17.41
C GLN A 551 4.69 4.01 -17.01
N VAL A 552 5.63 4.95 -17.23
CA VAL A 552 7.04 4.78 -16.84
C VAL A 552 7.42 5.95 -15.95
N LEU A 553 7.85 5.63 -14.74
CA LEU A 553 8.28 6.61 -13.74
C LEU A 553 9.80 6.56 -13.57
N ASP A 554 10.39 7.75 -13.46
CA ASP A 554 11.73 8.00 -12.92
C ASP A 554 11.61 8.81 -11.63
N GLN A 555 12.23 8.34 -10.54
CA GLN A 555 12.26 9.04 -9.26
C GLN A 555 13.69 9.13 -8.72
N LEU A 556 14.05 10.34 -8.29
CA LEU A 556 15.25 10.64 -7.54
C LEU A 556 14.85 11.15 -6.15
N ALA A 557 15.54 10.68 -5.11
CA ALA A 557 15.37 11.20 -3.76
C ALA A 557 16.72 11.34 -3.06
N ILE A 558 16.81 12.33 -2.17
CA ILE A 558 17.95 12.58 -1.28
C ILE A 558 17.42 12.83 0.13
N GLY A 559 18.12 12.35 1.14
CA GLY A 559 17.68 12.49 2.53
C GLY A 559 18.82 12.60 3.53
N TYR A 560 18.54 13.31 4.62
CA TYR A 560 19.37 13.43 5.82
C TYR A 560 18.66 12.73 6.97
N PHE A 561 19.35 11.81 7.65
CA PHE A 561 18.81 10.98 8.71
C PHE A 561 19.70 11.13 9.93
N LYS A 562 19.07 11.47 11.07
CA LYS A 562 19.79 11.65 12.34
C LYS A 562 19.00 11.03 13.49
N ARG A 563 19.71 10.25 14.32
CA ARG A 563 19.23 9.75 15.61
C ARG A 563 19.88 10.56 16.72
N TYR A 564 19.11 10.93 17.70
CA TYR A 564 19.61 11.63 18.88
C TYR A 564 18.86 11.15 20.13
N TYR A 565 19.48 10.27 20.92
CA TYR A 565 18.89 9.61 22.08
C TYR A 565 17.53 8.94 21.76
N SER A 566 16.43 9.60 22.16
CA SER A 566 15.05 9.13 21.95
C SER A 566 14.35 9.82 20.78
N TYR A 567 15.06 10.58 19.98
CA TYR A 567 14.50 11.31 18.84
C TYR A 567 15.11 10.82 17.52
N ASP A 568 14.28 10.70 16.50
CA ASP A 568 14.70 10.49 15.12
C ASP A 568 14.26 11.67 14.27
N LEU A 569 15.15 12.14 13.41
CA LEU A 569 14.90 13.19 12.42
C LEU A 569 15.18 12.64 11.03
N GLU A 570 14.19 12.72 10.16
CA GLU A 570 14.29 12.37 8.74
C GLU A 570 13.89 13.60 7.92
N ILE A 571 14.75 14.02 7.03
CA ILE A 571 14.51 15.10 6.07
C ILE A 571 14.77 14.53 4.69
N GLU A 572 13.76 14.55 3.82
CA GLU A 572 13.88 14.03 2.47
C GLU A 572 13.38 15.03 1.44
N SER A 573 14.00 15.02 0.26
CA SER A 573 13.49 15.71 -0.92
C SER A 573 13.40 14.73 -2.06
N PHE A 574 12.38 14.87 -2.92
CA PHE A 574 12.16 13.97 -4.04
C PHE A 574 11.76 14.75 -5.30
N TYR A 575 12.06 14.14 -6.45
CA TYR A 575 11.61 14.57 -7.77
C TYR A 575 11.18 13.34 -8.56
N LYS A 576 9.97 13.38 -9.13
CA LYS A 576 9.36 12.29 -9.91
C LYS A 576 8.88 12.81 -11.25
N THR A 577 9.08 12.02 -12.30
CA THR A 577 8.46 12.23 -13.62
C THR A 577 7.80 10.95 -14.08
N THR A 578 6.60 11.03 -14.62
CA THR A 578 5.89 9.88 -15.17
C THR A 578 5.47 10.17 -16.61
N LYS A 579 5.86 9.29 -17.53
CA LYS A 579 5.43 9.30 -18.92
C LYS A 579 4.16 8.46 -19.10
N ASN A 580 3.39 8.76 -20.15
CA ASN A 580 2.16 8.06 -20.53
C ASN A 580 1.10 8.08 -19.40
N ARG A 581 1.00 9.20 -18.68
CA ARG A 581 -0.06 9.43 -17.71
C ARG A 581 -1.39 9.53 -18.45
N ILE A 582 -2.39 8.78 -17.98
CA ILE A 582 -3.74 8.82 -18.55
C ILE A 582 -4.47 10.07 -18.08
N ASP A 583 -5.14 10.73 -18.99
CA ASP A 583 -6.15 11.76 -18.78
C ASP A 583 -7.38 11.44 -19.64
N TYR A 584 -8.42 12.24 -19.56
CA TYR A 584 -9.72 11.99 -20.16
C TYR A 584 -10.17 13.16 -21.02
N ILE A 585 -10.93 12.86 -22.07
CA ILE A 585 -11.70 13.90 -22.78
C ILE A 585 -12.78 14.47 -21.84
N ASP A 586 -13.29 15.65 -22.14
CA ASP A 586 -14.41 16.22 -21.37
C ASP A 586 -15.68 15.37 -21.56
N GLY A 587 -16.43 15.15 -20.49
CA GLY A 587 -17.61 14.30 -20.53
C GLY A 587 -17.34 12.79 -20.68
N ALA A 588 -16.11 12.31 -20.42
CA ALA A 588 -15.76 10.90 -20.55
C ALA A 588 -16.66 10.00 -19.71
N ASN A 589 -17.34 9.05 -20.35
CA ASN A 589 -18.10 8.01 -19.68
C ASN A 589 -17.22 6.75 -19.53
N LEU A 590 -16.96 6.35 -18.29
CA LEU A 590 -16.09 5.20 -17.96
C LEU A 590 -16.90 3.95 -17.59
N ILE A 591 -18.14 4.11 -17.09
CA ILE A 591 -18.97 3.01 -16.60
C ILE A 591 -19.52 2.22 -17.79
N ALA A 592 -19.33 0.90 -17.77
CA ALA A 592 -19.82 -0.01 -18.80
C ALA A 592 -19.43 0.39 -20.24
N ASN A 593 -18.28 1.04 -20.42
CA ASN A 593 -17.81 1.54 -21.70
C ASN A 593 -17.19 0.40 -22.55
N LYS A 594 -17.73 0.19 -23.77
CA LYS A 594 -17.28 -0.83 -24.72
C LYS A 594 -15.91 -0.54 -25.35
N ALA A 595 -15.64 0.74 -25.58
CA ALA A 595 -14.45 1.24 -26.29
C ALA A 595 -13.74 2.31 -25.45
N ILE A 596 -13.27 1.90 -24.29
CA ILE A 596 -12.68 2.79 -23.29
C ILE A 596 -11.53 3.64 -23.85
N GLU A 597 -10.83 3.15 -24.88
CA GLU A 597 -9.77 3.87 -25.56
C GLU A 597 -10.21 5.15 -26.25
N GLN A 598 -11.51 5.28 -26.55
CA GLN A 598 -12.08 6.46 -27.23
C GLN A 598 -12.28 7.68 -26.32
N VAL A 599 -12.05 7.51 -25.01
CA VAL A 599 -12.21 8.59 -24.01
C VAL A 599 -10.93 8.92 -23.28
N LEU A 600 -9.80 8.28 -23.66
CA LEU A 600 -8.52 8.42 -22.99
C LEU A 600 -7.53 9.25 -23.78
N LEU A 601 -6.78 10.09 -23.06
CA LEU A 601 -5.67 10.89 -23.58
C LEU A 601 -4.37 10.46 -22.87
N ASN A 602 -3.24 10.52 -23.59
CA ASN A 602 -1.92 10.25 -23.02
C ASN A 602 -1.20 11.55 -22.69
N GLY A 603 -0.77 11.67 -21.47
CA GLY A 603 -0.03 12.83 -20.98
C GLY A 603 1.24 12.44 -20.24
N GLN A 604 1.73 13.35 -19.45
CA GLN A 604 2.84 13.17 -18.53
C GLN A 604 2.54 13.85 -17.20
N SER A 605 3.25 13.45 -16.14
CA SER A 605 3.13 14.10 -14.83
C SER A 605 4.50 14.30 -14.19
N ARG A 606 4.58 15.25 -13.28
CA ARG A 606 5.72 15.49 -12.40
C ARG A 606 5.26 15.77 -10.98
N ALA A 607 6.04 15.33 -10.03
CA ALA A 607 5.83 15.66 -8.62
C ALA A 607 7.17 15.88 -7.93
N TYR A 608 7.23 16.87 -7.07
CA TYR A 608 8.44 17.19 -6.30
C TYR A 608 8.06 17.75 -4.93
N GLY A 609 8.94 17.57 -3.98
CA GLY A 609 8.63 18.02 -2.63
C GLY A 609 9.75 17.78 -1.62
N PHE A 610 9.44 18.28 -0.42
CA PHE A 610 10.24 18.19 0.79
C PHE A 610 9.40 17.52 1.87
N GLU A 611 9.98 16.57 2.57
CA GLU A 611 9.37 15.80 3.66
C GLU A 611 10.19 15.96 4.93
N LEU A 612 9.53 16.17 6.06
CA LEU A 612 10.12 16.21 7.39
C LEU A 612 9.38 15.24 8.29
N LEU A 613 10.09 14.33 8.93
CA LEU A 613 9.58 13.48 10.02
C LEU A 613 10.45 13.68 11.24
N PHE A 614 9.85 14.16 12.31
CA PHE A 614 10.48 14.24 13.62
C PHE A 614 9.73 13.36 14.60
N ARG A 615 10.39 12.37 15.17
CA ARG A 615 9.78 11.32 15.97
C ARG A 615 10.41 11.27 17.35
N LYS A 616 9.59 11.16 18.39
CA LYS A 616 10.02 10.88 19.78
C LYS A 616 9.57 9.47 20.16
N ASN A 617 10.57 8.62 20.44
CA ASN A 617 10.37 7.18 20.57
C ASN A 617 10.27 6.69 22.04
N LYS A 618 10.85 7.38 23.01
CA LYS A 618 10.97 6.92 24.40
C LYS A 618 10.33 7.89 25.40
N GLY A 619 9.95 7.34 26.55
CA GLY A 619 9.37 8.08 27.67
C GLY A 619 7.85 8.07 27.69
N ARG A 620 7.24 8.74 28.69
CA ARG A 620 5.78 8.81 28.86
C ARG A 620 5.06 9.52 27.71
N PHE A 621 5.73 10.47 27.06
CA PHE A 621 5.25 11.16 25.87
C PHE A 621 5.98 10.61 24.65
N LYS A 622 5.23 10.06 23.68
CA LYS A 622 5.69 9.52 22.42
C LYS A 622 4.89 10.13 21.28
N GLY A 623 5.44 10.14 20.06
CA GLY A 623 4.69 10.63 18.91
C GLY A 623 5.59 11.13 17.81
N TRP A 624 4.98 11.70 16.79
CA TRP A 624 5.72 12.30 15.66
C TRP A 624 5.02 13.53 15.11
N PHE A 625 5.83 14.38 14.52
CA PHE A 625 5.45 15.48 13.66
C PHE A 625 5.86 15.15 12.24
N ALA A 626 4.94 15.16 11.31
CA ALA A 626 5.20 14.96 9.88
C ALA A 626 4.74 16.21 9.11
N TYR A 627 5.58 16.65 8.18
CA TYR A 627 5.28 17.76 7.29
C TYR A 627 5.71 17.42 5.86
N THR A 628 4.87 17.72 4.92
CA THR A 628 5.14 17.63 3.49
C THR A 628 4.82 18.95 2.81
N LEU A 629 5.80 19.46 2.08
CA LEU A 629 5.64 20.53 1.10
C LEU A 629 5.82 19.93 -0.28
N SER A 630 4.79 19.90 -1.11
CA SER A 630 4.88 19.25 -2.41
C SER A 630 4.02 19.92 -3.47
N LYS A 631 4.35 19.62 -4.71
CA LYS A 631 3.58 19.99 -5.90
C LYS A 631 3.45 18.77 -6.79
N SER A 632 2.24 18.51 -7.27
CA SER A 632 1.95 17.45 -8.25
C SER A 632 1.17 18.03 -9.42
N GLU A 633 1.73 17.88 -10.62
CA GLU A 633 1.19 18.45 -11.84
C GLU A 633 1.16 17.42 -12.96
N GLN A 634 0.24 17.59 -13.89
CA GLN A 634 0.17 16.84 -15.13
C GLN A 634 0.04 17.74 -16.34
N GLN A 635 0.38 17.21 -17.50
CA GLN A 635 0.31 17.90 -18.78
C GLN A 635 -0.17 16.91 -19.83
N THR A 636 -1.20 17.28 -20.57
CA THR A 636 -1.75 16.51 -21.67
C THR A 636 -1.71 17.35 -22.92
N ASN A 637 -0.74 17.04 -23.78
CA ASN A 637 -0.59 17.71 -25.06
C ASN A 637 -1.67 17.25 -26.04
N GLY A 638 -1.87 17.95 -27.13
CA GLY A 638 -2.72 17.50 -28.22
C GLY A 638 -2.25 16.18 -28.82
N ILE A 639 -3.17 15.45 -29.45
CA ILE A 639 -2.88 14.20 -30.14
C ILE A 639 -2.03 14.50 -31.38
N ASN A 640 -2.36 15.56 -32.10
CA ASN A 640 -1.57 16.11 -33.22
C ASN A 640 -0.94 17.44 -32.80
N ALA A 641 0.07 17.87 -33.52
CA ALA A 641 0.77 19.13 -33.23
C ALA A 641 -0.10 20.39 -33.31
N SER A 642 -1.22 20.31 -34.05
CA SER A 642 -2.20 21.40 -34.18
C SER A 642 -3.23 21.44 -33.05
N ASP A 643 -3.37 20.38 -32.29
CA ASP A 643 -4.40 20.27 -31.29
C ASP A 643 -3.98 20.99 -29.99
N PRO A 644 -4.87 21.69 -29.28
CA PRO A 644 -4.50 22.51 -28.14
C PRO A 644 -4.05 21.73 -26.89
N GLY A 645 -4.45 20.45 -26.76
CA GLY A 645 -4.28 19.69 -25.52
C GLY A 645 -5.21 20.17 -24.39
N ILE A 646 -5.17 19.52 -23.25
CA ILE A 646 -5.92 19.95 -22.08
C ILE A 646 -5.26 21.21 -21.49
N ASN A 647 -6.05 22.20 -21.13
CA ASN A 647 -5.59 23.52 -20.67
C ASN A 647 -4.58 24.17 -21.64
N ASN A 648 -4.80 24.01 -22.93
CA ASN A 648 -3.88 24.46 -24.00
C ASN A 648 -2.46 23.86 -23.86
N GLY A 649 -2.35 22.59 -23.46
CA GLY A 649 -1.09 21.89 -23.29
C GLY A 649 -0.21 22.43 -22.16
N LYS A 650 -0.71 23.25 -21.24
CA LYS A 650 0.01 23.75 -20.07
C LYS A 650 0.01 22.76 -18.93
N TRP A 651 0.97 22.86 -18.02
CA TRP A 651 0.97 22.13 -16.75
C TRP A 651 -0.18 22.60 -15.87
N TYR A 652 -0.93 21.64 -15.26
CA TYR A 652 -2.03 21.89 -14.32
C TYR A 652 -1.97 20.88 -13.17
N ASN A 653 -2.59 21.24 -12.04
CA ASN A 653 -2.56 20.42 -10.85
C ASN A 653 -3.22 19.06 -11.09
N THR A 654 -2.65 17.98 -10.54
CA THR A 654 -3.37 16.71 -10.42
C THR A 654 -4.52 16.85 -9.42
N PRO A 655 -5.61 16.06 -9.54
CA PRO A 655 -6.76 16.20 -8.62
C PRO A 655 -6.44 15.86 -7.16
N TYR A 656 -5.30 15.23 -6.89
CA TYR A 656 -4.83 14.86 -5.54
C TYR A 656 -3.62 15.69 -5.07
N ASP A 657 -3.29 16.81 -5.73
CA ASP A 657 -2.23 17.71 -5.29
C ASP A 657 -2.57 18.36 -3.96
N LYS A 658 -1.61 18.35 -3.03
CA LYS A 658 -1.70 19.02 -1.73
C LYS A 658 -0.38 19.72 -1.45
N THR A 659 -0.40 21.05 -1.45
CA THR A 659 0.82 21.84 -1.28
C THR A 659 1.41 21.68 0.11
N HIS A 660 0.57 21.76 1.14
CA HIS A 660 0.97 21.57 2.54
C HIS A 660 0.17 20.41 3.13
N ASP A 661 0.86 19.48 3.75
CA ASP A 661 0.29 18.39 4.54
C ASP A 661 1.05 18.29 5.86
N VAL A 662 0.34 18.47 6.97
CA VAL A 662 0.87 18.45 8.34
C VAL A 662 0.13 17.40 9.13
N SER A 663 0.83 16.53 9.82
CA SER A 663 0.24 15.66 10.83
C SER A 663 1.05 15.65 12.11
N ILE A 664 0.34 15.67 13.24
CA ILE A 664 0.90 15.56 14.58
C ILE A 664 0.20 14.41 15.28
N THR A 665 0.93 13.38 15.63
CA THR A 665 0.41 12.23 16.38
C THR A 665 1.11 12.17 17.71
N SER A 666 0.36 12.04 18.79
CA SER A 666 0.92 11.97 20.14
C SER A 666 0.21 10.95 21.00
N SER A 667 0.97 10.31 21.88
CA SER A 667 0.50 9.37 22.90
C SER A 667 1.17 9.74 24.22
N TYR A 668 0.37 9.81 25.29
CA TYR A 668 0.83 10.14 26.63
C TYR A 668 0.34 9.12 27.66
N ASP A 669 1.28 8.45 28.33
CA ASP A 669 1.00 7.53 29.43
C ASP A 669 0.69 8.34 30.70
N LEU A 670 -0.60 8.72 30.90
CA LEU A 670 -1.06 9.52 32.03
C LEU A 670 -0.86 8.77 33.36
N SER A 671 -1.13 7.46 33.37
CA SER A 671 -0.94 6.56 34.49
C SER A 671 -0.83 5.11 34.04
N LYS A 672 -0.59 4.17 34.98
CA LYS A 672 -0.63 2.70 34.70
C LYS A 672 -1.97 2.19 34.15
N LYS A 673 -3.02 3.00 34.19
CA LYS A 673 -4.37 2.63 33.73
C LYS A 673 -4.89 3.47 32.58
N TRP A 674 -4.35 4.65 32.40
CA TRP A 674 -4.84 5.60 31.41
C TRP A 674 -3.74 6.02 30.44
N LYS A 675 -4.03 5.87 29.16
CA LYS A 675 -3.23 6.38 28.06
C LYS A 675 -4.09 7.35 27.24
N LEU A 676 -3.56 8.52 26.92
CA LEU A 676 -4.21 9.53 26.10
C LEU A 676 -3.53 9.60 24.74
N ASN A 677 -4.31 9.66 23.66
CA ASN A 677 -3.78 9.81 22.31
C ASN A 677 -4.46 11.02 21.64
N ALA A 678 -3.73 11.69 20.76
CA ALA A 678 -4.25 12.81 19.98
C ALA A 678 -3.62 12.86 18.60
N ASN A 679 -4.43 13.24 17.59
CA ASN A 679 -4.00 13.49 16.21
C ASN A 679 -4.49 14.85 15.76
N PHE A 680 -3.61 15.61 15.13
CA PHE A 680 -3.97 16.79 14.36
C PHE A 680 -3.54 16.63 12.92
N ILE A 681 -4.41 16.95 11.99
CA ILE A 681 -4.16 16.91 10.55
C ILE A 681 -4.54 18.25 9.95
N TYR A 682 -3.67 18.77 9.08
CA TYR A 682 -3.96 19.92 8.21
C TYR A 682 -3.48 19.61 6.80
N GLN A 683 -4.33 19.83 5.80
CA GLN A 683 -4.01 19.65 4.38
C GLN A 683 -4.56 20.82 3.58
N THR A 684 -3.77 21.35 2.65
CA THR A 684 -4.28 22.27 1.61
C THR A 684 -5.42 21.60 0.85
N GLY A 685 -6.47 22.34 0.53
CA GLY A 685 -7.60 21.87 -0.24
C GLY A 685 -7.16 21.28 -1.59
N GLN A 686 -7.80 20.19 -1.98
CA GLN A 686 -7.49 19.53 -3.27
C GLN A 686 -7.99 20.35 -4.45
N PRO A 687 -7.30 20.27 -5.61
CA PRO A 687 -7.71 20.92 -6.83
C PRO A 687 -9.07 20.45 -7.33
N THR A 688 -9.81 21.36 -7.91
CA THR A 688 -11.13 21.11 -8.50
C THR A 688 -11.36 22.07 -9.67
N THR A 689 -12.41 21.83 -10.44
CA THR A 689 -12.84 22.66 -11.55
C THR A 689 -14.24 23.21 -11.23
N TYR A 690 -14.37 24.53 -11.24
CA TYR A 690 -15.66 25.17 -10.97
C TYR A 690 -16.33 25.61 -12.26
N PRO A 691 -17.68 25.61 -12.33
CA PRO A 691 -18.41 26.31 -13.36
C PRO A 691 -18.16 27.82 -13.19
N ASN A 692 -17.87 28.50 -14.28
CA ASN A 692 -17.61 29.94 -14.33
C ASN A 692 -18.68 30.72 -15.09
N GLY A 693 -19.68 30.04 -15.67
CA GLY A 693 -20.78 30.62 -16.38
C GLY A 693 -21.78 29.56 -16.84
N GLN A 694 -22.83 30.01 -17.49
CA GLN A 694 -23.79 29.15 -18.17
C GLN A 694 -24.43 29.91 -19.34
N TYR A 695 -24.89 29.18 -20.34
CA TYR A 695 -25.71 29.71 -21.43
C TYR A 695 -26.86 28.79 -21.72
N GLU A 696 -27.91 29.33 -22.30
CA GLU A 696 -29.10 28.55 -22.73
C GLU A 696 -28.93 28.16 -24.19
N TYR A 697 -29.14 26.87 -24.51
CA TYR A 697 -29.17 26.33 -25.85
C TYR A 697 -30.33 25.34 -25.98
N SER A 698 -31.25 25.60 -26.87
CA SER A 698 -32.46 24.76 -27.12
C SER A 698 -33.22 24.42 -25.81
N ASN A 699 -33.43 25.39 -24.94
CA ASN A 699 -34.08 25.27 -23.63
C ASN A 699 -33.30 24.39 -22.64
N LEU A 700 -32.03 24.11 -22.90
CA LEU A 700 -31.12 23.43 -21.98
C LEU A 700 -30.11 24.44 -21.43
N ILE A 701 -29.92 24.46 -20.12
CA ILE A 701 -28.86 25.23 -19.46
C ILE A 701 -27.58 24.46 -19.59
N VAL A 702 -26.60 25.01 -20.28
CA VAL A 702 -25.28 24.43 -20.48
C VAL A 702 -24.25 25.20 -19.63
N PRO A 703 -23.66 24.55 -18.60
CA PRO A 703 -22.62 25.21 -17.80
C PRO A 703 -21.31 25.30 -18.57
N THR A 704 -20.60 26.41 -18.38
CA THR A 704 -19.19 26.56 -18.80
C THR A 704 -18.27 26.44 -17.58
N PHE A 705 -17.06 25.96 -17.79
CA PHE A 705 -16.11 25.66 -16.72
C PHE A 705 -14.81 26.43 -16.91
N GLU A 706 -14.15 26.74 -15.80
CA GLU A 706 -12.77 27.20 -15.80
C GLU A 706 -11.79 26.13 -16.30
N ALA A 707 -10.51 26.48 -16.42
CA ALA A 707 -9.46 25.51 -16.74
C ALA A 707 -9.44 24.35 -15.74
N ARG A 708 -9.15 23.13 -16.22
CA ARG A 708 -9.18 21.90 -15.40
C ARG A 708 -8.27 22.03 -14.19
N ASN A 709 -8.80 21.75 -13.00
CA ASN A 709 -8.11 21.79 -11.71
C ASN A 709 -7.49 23.15 -11.37
N ALA A 710 -8.08 24.25 -11.84
CA ALA A 710 -7.57 25.61 -11.60
C ALA A 710 -7.87 26.11 -10.19
N SER A 711 -9.03 25.76 -9.63
CA SER A 711 -9.46 26.12 -8.29
C SER A 711 -9.15 25.06 -7.24
N ARG A 712 -9.42 25.35 -5.96
CA ARG A 712 -9.23 24.41 -4.86
C ARG A 712 -10.44 24.43 -3.92
N LEU A 713 -10.74 23.26 -3.34
CA LEU A 713 -11.63 23.15 -2.19
C LEU A 713 -11.02 23.86 -0.96
N ASP A 714 -11.81 24.06 0.07
CA ASP A 714 -11.33 24.56 1.36
C ASP A 714 -10.25 23.67 1.96
N ALA A 715 -9.34 24.25 2.73
CA ALA A 715 -8.34 23.49 3.47
C ALA A 715 -9.02 22.52 4.46
N TYR A 716 -8.55 21.29 4.46
CA TYR A 716 -8.97 20.23 5.37
C TYR A 716 -8.17 20.30 6.66
N HIS A 717 -8.83 20.34 7.82
CA HIS A 717 -8.14 20.11 9.09
C HIS A 717 -9.05 19.49 10.14
N ARG A 718 -8.45 18.73 11.05
CA ARG A 718 -9.16 17.96 12.06
C ARG A 718 -8.27 17.70 13.27
N PHE A 719 -8.90 17.65 14.44
CA PHE A 719 -8.26 17.24 15.69
C PHE A 719 -9.06 16.10 16.32
N ASP A 720 -8.38 14.96 16.57
CA ASP A 720 -8.97 13.76 17.14
C ASP A 720 -8.30 13.45 18.48
N ILE A 721 -9.06 12.94 19.44
CA ILE A 721 -8.54 12.51 20.74
C ILE A 721 -9.08 11.13 21.10
N SER A 722 -8.29 10.36 21.84
CA SER A 722 -8.79 9.15 22.49
C SER A 722 -8.15 8.91 23.84
N GLY A 723 -8.90 8.24 24.74
CA GLY A 723 -8.44 7.77 26.02
C GLY A 723 -8.63 6.26 26.15
N THR A 724 -7.55 5.54 26.43
CA THR A 724 -7.59 4.08 26.67
C THR A 724 -7.50 3.82 28.17
N TYR A 725 -8.48 3.10 28.70
CA TYR A 725 -8.52 2.68 30.09
C TYR A 725 -8.29 1.17 30.21
N THR A 726 -7.20 0.78 30.85
CA THR A 726 -6.83 -0.61 31.12
C THR A 726 -7.03 -0.90 32.61
N PRO A 727 -8.09 -1.62 33.03
CA PRO A 727 -8.31 -1.99 34.43
C PRO A 727 -7.22 -2.93 34.93
N LYS A 728 -6.90 -2.86 36.23
CA LYS A 728 -5.97 -3.83 36.85
C LYS A 728 -6.56 -5.23 36.77
N THR A 729 -5.87 -6.14 36.11
CA THR A 729 -6.19 -7.57 36.10
C THR A 729 -5.56 -8.27 37.29
N LYS A 730 -6.28 -9.16 37.96
CA LYS A 730 -5.68 -10.03 39.02
C LYS A 730 -4.63 -10.94 38.34
N LYS A 731 -3.47 -11.15 39.00
CA LYS A 731 -2.31 -11.91 38.48
C LYS A 731 -2.64 -13.27 37.85
N ASN A 732 -3.75 -13.90 38.22
CA ASN A 732 -4.16 -15.24 37.75
C ASN A 732 -5.30 -15.23 36.71
N LYS A 733 -5.67 -14.07 36.14
CA LYS A 733 -6.67 -14.04 35.06
C LYS A 733 -5.99 -14.06 33.71
N GLN A 734 -6.30 -15.05 32.90
CA GLN A 734 -5.86 -15.13 31.48
C GLN A 734 -6.48 -14.03 30.60
N TRP A 735 -7.59 -13.41 31.07
CA TRP A 735 -8.33 -12.41 30.34
C TRP A 735 -7.89 -10.99 30.69
N LYS A 736 -7.59 -10.18 29.66
CA LYS A 736 -7.31 -8.74 29.76
C LYS A 736 -8.31 -7.98 28.90
N GLY A 737 -8.84 -6.89 29.42
CA GLY A 737 -9.75 -6.02 28.67
C GLY A 737 -9.32 -4.55 28.79
N GLU A 738 -9.64 -3.76 27.80
CA GLU A 738 -9.44 -2.33 27.76
C GLU A 738 -10.64 -1.60 27.14
N TRP A 739 -10.94 -0.42 27.64
CA TRP A 739 -11.94 0.48 27.09
C TRP A 739 -11.26 1.61 26.33
N VAL A 740 -11.71 1.88 25.13
CA VAL A 740 -11.24 3.02 24.33
C VAL A 740 -12.40 3.97 24.11
N PHE A 741 -12.21 5.21 24.54
CA PHE A 741 -13.12 6.33 24.31
C PHE A 741 -12.48 7.27 23.31
N SER A 742 -13.15 7.60 22.23
CA SER A 742 -12.59 8.48 21.19
C SER A 742 -13.58 9.53 20.74
N ILE A 743 -13.05 10.70 20.37
CA ILE A 743 -13.79 11.75 19.69
C ILE A 743 -13.01 12.09 18.42
N TYR A 744 -13.63 11.81 17.30
CA TYR A 744 -13.15 12.21 15.99
C TYR A 744 -13.66 13.62 15.68
N ASN A 745 -12.81 14.48 15.13
CA ASN A 745 -13.14 15.87 14.79
C ASN A 745 -13.69 16.67 15.98
N LEU A 746 -12.91 16.78 17.05
CA LEU A 746 -13.30 17.34 18.35
C LEU A 746 -13.98 18.72 18.25
N TYR A 747 -13.52 19.59 17.37
CA TYR A 747 -14.10 20.93 17.19
C TYR A 747 -15.20 21.01 16.10
N ASN A 748 -15.72 19.86 15.64
CA ASN A 748 -16.90 19.75 14.78
C ASN A 748 -16.80 20.53 13.45
N ARG A 749 -15.62 20.59 12.84
CA ARG A 749 -15.44 21.25 11.54
C ARG A 749 -16.15 20.47 10.44
N LYS A 750 -16.89 21.16 9.60
CA LYS A 750 -17.49 20.63 8.38
C LYS A 750 -16.47 20.71 7.24
N ASN A 751 -15.64 19.68 7.11
CA ASN A 751 -14.66 19.58 6.03
C ASN A 751 -15.35 19.31 4.69
N THR A 752 -15.04 20.10 3.69
CA THR A 752 -15.66 20.00 2.37
C THR A 752 -15.12 18.75 1.63
N GLN A 753 -16.00 17.80 1.30
CA GLN A 753 -15.69 16.65 0.48
C GLN A 753 -15.91 16.94 -1.01
N SER A 754 -17.04 17.57 -1.33
CA SER A 754 -17.35 18.02 -2.67
C SER A 754 -18.21 19.27 -2.65
N LEU A 755 -18.26 19.97 -3.80
CA LEU A 755 -19.14 21.08 -4.07
C LEU A 755 -20.05 20.71 -5.24
N ASN A 756 -21.36 20.85 -5.03
CA ASN A 756 -22.36 20.75 -6.07
C ASN A 756 -22.94 22.11 -6.36
N PHE A 757 -23.09 22.46 -7.61
CA PHE A 757 -23.70 23.70 -8.06
C PHE A 757 -25.10 23.41 -8.57
N ARG A 758 -26.08 24.12 -8.07
CA ARG A 758 -27.48 23.96 -8.48
C ARG A 758 -28.23 25.28 -8.42
N GLU A 759 -29.32 25.38 -9.16
CA GLU A 759 -30.27 26.47 -9.00
C GLU A 759 -31.19 26.20 -7.79
N ASN A 760 -31.32 27.19 -6.94
CA ASN A 760 -32.28 27.14 -5.85
C ASN A 760 -33.69 27.30 -6.42
N GLN A 761 -34.52 26.29 -6.33
CA GLN A 761 -35.88 26.24 -6.90
C GLN A 761 -36.85 27.30 -6.31
N ILE A 762 -36.51 27.89 -5.16
CA ILE A 762 -37.31 28.91 -4.49
C ILE A 762 -36.90 30.33 -4.91
N THR A 763 -35.62 30.57 -4.98
CA THR A 763 -35.08 31.92 -5.22
C THR A 763 -34.62 32.17 -6.66
N GLY A 764 -34.50 31.11 -7.49
CA GLY A 764 -33.92 31.17 -8.82
C GLY A 764 -32.46 31.53 -8.88
N SER A 765 -31.75 31.57 -7.71
CA SER A 765 -30.35 31.91 -7.65
C SER A 765 -29.46 30.66 -7.72
N ASN A 766 -28.29 30.77 -8.38
CA ASN A 766 -27.29 29.71 -8.35
C ASN A 766 -26.65 29.62 -6.97
N GLU A 767 -26.58 28.43 -6.41
CA GLU A 767 -25.97 28.14 -5.13
C GLU A 767 -24.92 27.03 -5.21
N ALA A 768 -23.87 27.16 -4.42
CA ALA A 768 -22.87 26.09 -4.22
C ALA A 768 -23.18 25.35 -2.92
N VAL A 769 -23.50 24.07 -3.02
CA VAL A 769 -23.84 23.22 -1.88
C VAL A 769 -22.61 22.39 -1.49
N LYS A 770 -22.09 22.61 -0.27
CA LYS A 770 -20.99 21.84 0.31
C LYS A 770 -21.50 20.52 0.87
N LEU A 771 -20.93 19.41 0.41
CA LEU A 771 -21.08 18.12 1.04
C LEU A 771 -19.94 17.92 2.06
N SER A 772 -20.30 17.58 3.29
CA SER A 772 -19.39 17.21 4.38
C SER A 772 -19.91 15.93 5.01
N LEU A 773 -19.05 14.91 5.16
CA LEU A 773 -19.47 13.59 5.66
C LEU A 773 -19.62 13.55 7.17
N PHE A 774 -18.60 14.04 7.91
CA PHE A 774 -18.56 13.94 9.37
C PHE A 774 -18.37 15.28 10.05
N GLY A 775 -19.13 15.47 11.14
CA GLY A 775 -18.83 16.41 12.19
C GLY A 775 -18.07 15.74 13.33
N ALA A 776 -18.31 16.15 14.56
CA ALA A 776 -17.79 15.47 15.74
C ALA A 776 -18.48 14.11 15.91
N VAL A 777 -17.68 13.03 15.99
CA VAL A 777 -18.18 11.66 16.20
C VAL A 777 -17.53 11.07 17.43
N GLY A 778 -18.36 10.78 18.44
CA GLY A 778 -17.93 10.03 19.63
C GLY A 778 -18.02 8.53 19.39
N ALA A 779 -17.04 7.77 19.90
CA ALA A 779 -17.06 6.32 19.85
C ALA A 779 -16.54 5.71 21.15
N VAL A 780 -17.07 4.53 21.46
CA VAL A 780 -16.61 3.70 22.57
C VAL A 780 -16.41 2.29 22.05
N SER A 781 -15.27 1.69 22.38
CA SER A 781 -15.00 0.29 22.08
C SER A 781 -14.41 -0.44 23.27
N PHE A 782 -14.69 -1.71 23.33
CA PHE A 782 -14.13 -2.62 24.32
C PHE A 782 -13.29 -3.67 23.61
N ASN A 783 -11.99 -3.69 23.89
CA ASN A 783 -11.06 -4.68 23.38
C ASN A 783 -10.74 -5.72 24.46
N PHE A 784 -10.58 -6.97 24.04
CA PHE A 784 -10.22 -8.05 24.95
C PHE A 784 -9.14 -8.96 24.34
N LYS A 785 -8.35 -9.55 25.23
CA LYS A 785 -7.33 -10.57 24.90
C LYS A 785 -7.43 -11.69 25.92
N PHE A 786 -7.50 -12.93 25.41
CA PHE A 786 -7.55 -14.16 26.20
C PHE A 786 -6.34 -15.03 25.87
#